data_50c08fd1d6ee575981f54baa15ce96af
#
_entry.id   50c08fd1d6ee575981f54baa15ce96af
#
_cell.length_a   1.000
_cell.length_b   1.000
_cell.length_c   1.000
_cell.angle_alpha   90.00
_cell.angle_beta   90.00
_cell.angle_gamma   90.00
#
_symmetry.space_group_name_H-M   'P 1'
#
loop_
_entity.id
_entity.type
_entity.pdbx_description
1 polymer ?
#
loop_
_entity_poly.entity_id
_entity_poly.type
_entity_poly.pdbx_seq_one_letter_code
_entity_poly.pdbx_strand_id
1 'polypeptide(L)'
;MKTIYTFGNGNAEGRADMKELLGGKGANLAEMNLIGVPVPPGFTITCDVCKIYNEQGREAVVNLIKEDVIKSVHHIESLTGYKFNDPQNPQLVSVRSGAPVSMPGMMDTVLNLGINDEVAETLAKKSGNERFAWDSYRRFVQMYGDVVLGMKPQNKNDIDPFEEIIEAVKTAKGVKFDTELDVDDLKQLVKLFKKAVKENTGKDFPTDAWDQLWGAIYAVFDSWNNERAILYRQMNQIPESYGTAVNVQAMVYGNMGNSSATGVCFSRDAGTGENLFNGEYLINAQGEDVVAGVRTPQQIMTEGSRRWAKLQGISEEERKEKYPSLEETMPECAAQLVEIQARLEDHYKDMQDMEFTIQDGKLWLLQTRNGKRTGAAMVKIAMDLLREGEIDEKTVLKRMEPGKLDELLHPVFDKSAMANAQVMAKGLPASPGAATGKIVFFADDAEEWAKRNEKVIMVRIETSPEDLRGMTVAQGILTARGGMTSHAAVVARGMGKCCVSGAGEIKVDYKAKTVVMGGKTYQEGDWISINGSTGEVYDGLVSTVDADISGDFSAIMNLAEKYTKMKVYTNADSPRDAKVARKFGAVGIGLCRTEHMFFEGERIKAMREMIIADTVERRRMALAKLLPLQRGDFEGMFEAMDGYDVTIRLLDPPLHEFVPHQLETMRELANETGMALDQIKQICSSLEEFNPMLGHRGCRLGNTYPEITEMQARAIIEAALNVKARGIDVHPKIMVPLVGVKEEIKRQADIINNTAKQVFEERGATVAYKIGTMIEVPRAALVANEIAEIADFFSFGTNDLTQMTFGYSRDDAPKFLGQYKQLGILKNDPFEILDQSGVGQLVKMGTELGRSTKADLNVGICGEHGGEPSSVKFCAKLNLDYVSCSPYRVPIARVAAAQAAVEE
;
A
#
# COMPACT_ATOMS: atom_id res chain seq x y z
N MET A 1 23.30 3.64 -31.94
CA MET A 1 22.57 3.86 -30.68
C MET A 1 23.31 4.95 -29.94
N LYS A 2 22.60 6.02 -29.50
CA LYS A 2 23.22 7.08 -28.69
C LYS A 2 23.23 6.62 -27.24
N THR A 3 24.39 6.56 -26.62
CA THR A 3 24.59 5.98 -25.29
C THR A 3 24.76 7.04 -24.19
N ILE A 4 25.10 8.29 -24.54
CA ILE A 4 25.36 9.38 -23.62
C ILE A 4 24.62 10.65 -24.07
N TYR A 5 24.08 11.38 -23.09
CA TYR A 5 23.33 12.61 -23.27
C TYR A 5 23.90 13.69 -22.33
N THR A 6 24.41 14.77 -22.90
CA THR A 6 25.00 15.88 -22.15
C THR A 6 23.97 16.95 -21.77
N PHE A 7 24.24 17.66 -20.66
CA PHE A 7 23.46 18.84 -20.22
C PHE A 7 24.35 19.85 -19.51
N GLY A 8 23.97 21.11 -19.58
CA GLY A 8 24.64 22.21 -18.90
C GLY A 8 24.43 23.55 -19.58
N ASN A 9 24.53 24.64 -18.81
CA ASN A 9 24.45 26.03 -19.28
C ASN A 9 23.20 26.32 -20.16
N GLY A 10 22.03 25.87 -19.73
CA GLY A 10 20.77 26.09 -20.44
C GLY A 10 20.53 25.19 -21.66
N ASN A 11 21.42 24.25 -21.95
CA ASN A 11 21.29 23.30 -23.05
C ASN A 11 21.25 21.86 -22.56
N ALA A 12 20.50 20.98 -23.22
CA ALA A 12 20.50 19.55 -22.96
C ALA A 12 20.12 18.77 -24.21
N GLU A 13 20.65 17.56 -24.32
CA GLU A 13 20.33 16.64 -25.41
C GLU A 13 19.13 15.74 -25.06
N GLY A 14 18.82 15.59 -23.77
CA GLY A 14 17.68 14.84 -23.25
C GLY A 14 16.49 15.74 -22.88
N ARG A 15 15.34 15.12 -22.52
CA ARG A 15 14.09 15.77 -22.10
C ARG A 15 13.34 14.93 -21.08
N ALA A 16 12.33 15.50 -20.43
CA ALA A 16 11.52 14.87 -19.39
C ALA A 16 10.78 13.60 -19.84
N ASP A 17 10.39 13.49 -21.11
CA ASP A 17 9.70 12.33 -21.69
C ASP A 17 10.62 11.11 -21.91
N MET A 18 11.94 11.26 -21.77
CA MET A 18 12.93 10.22 -22.02
C MET A 18 13.27 9.42 -20.75
N LYS A 19 12.36 9.28 -19.80
CA LYS A 19 12.62 8.61 -18.49
C LYS A 19 13.03 7.15 -18.62
N GLU A 20 12.50 6.41 -19.60
CA GLU A 20 12.88 5.01 -19.83
C GLU A 20 14.34 4.87 -20.26
N LEU A 21 14.86 5.87 -20.99
CA LEU A 21 16.21 5.87 -21.52
C LEU A 21 17.23 6.50 -20.54
N LEU A 22 16.88 7.67 -19.98
CA LEU A 22 17.79 8.48 -19.16
C LEU A 22 17.60 8.26 -17.66
N GLY A 23 16.62 7.45 -17.27
CA GLY A 23 16.15 7.39 -15.89
C GLY A 23 15.42 8.68 -15.48
N GLY A 24 14.67 8.61 -14.39
CA GLY A 24 13.94 9.78 -13.89
C GLY A 24 14.85 10.96 -13.54
N LYS A 25 16.01 10.70 -12.94
CA LYS A 25 16.98 11.73 -12.56
C LYS A 25 17.63 12.40 -13.78
N GLY A 26 18.13 11.62 -14.74
CA GLY A 26 18.78 12.15 -15.94
C GLY A 26 17.83 12.97 -16.82
N ALA A 27 16.61 12.48 -17.01
CA ALA A 27 15.57 13.18 -17.76
C ALA A 27 15.22 14.53 -17.10
N ASN A 28 15.06 14.57 -15.78
CA ASN A 28 14.73 15.79 -15.06
C ASN A 28 15.92 16.79 -14.99
N LEU A 29 17.16 16.31 -14.88
CA LEU A 29 18.36 17.16 -14.97
C LEU A 29 18.46 17.86 -16.35
N ALA A 30 18.20 17.11 -17.43
CA ALA A 30 18.15 17.65 -18.77
C ALA A 30 17.03 18.70 -18.90
N GLU A 31 15.82 18.37 -18.46
CA GLU A 31 14.65 19.25 -18.54
C GLU A 31 14.85 20.56 -17.76
N MET A 32 15.35 20.46 -16.50
CA MET A 32 15.65 21.64 -15.69
C MET A 32 16.63 22.61 -16.42
N ASN A 33 17.64 22.06 -17.10
CA ASN A 33 18.54 22.89 -17.93
C ASN A 33 17.80 23.61 -19.04
N LEU A 34 16.94 22.92 -19.79
CA LEU A 34 16.17 23.47 -20.90
C LEU A 34 15.24 24.61 -20.48
N ILE A 35 14.66 24.50 -19.29
CA ILE A 35 13.77 25.56 -18.75
C ILE A 35 14.50 26.64 -17.96
N GLY A 36 15.84 26.67 -18.03
CA GLY A 36 16.68 27.71 -17.44
C GLY A 36 16.86 27.68 -15.93
N VAL A 37 16.71 26.52 -15.32
CA VAL A 37 17.03 26.29 -13.90
C VAL A 37 18.54 26.05 -13.76
N PRO A 38 19.23 26.65 -12.77
CA PRO A 38 20.67 26.49 -12.60
C PRO A 38 20.99 25.05 -12.11
N VAL A 39 21.53 24.24 -13.01
CA VAL A 39 21.93 22.86 -12.77
C VAL A 39 23.43 22.71 -13.06
N PRO A 40 24.25 22.07 -12.19
CA PRO A 40 25.62 21.78 -12.51
C PRO A 40 25.72 20.94 -13.79
N PRO A 41 26.67 21.27 -14.73
CA PRO A 41 26.77 20.54 -15.99
C PRO A 41 27.15 19.06 -15.76
N GLY A 42 26.71 18.22 -16.69
CA GLY A 42 26.93 16.78 -16.59
C GLY A 42 26.52 16.02 -17.83
N PHE A 43 26.47 14.72 -17.71
CA PHE A 43 25.97 13.79 -18.71
C PHE A 43 25.32 12.57 -18.10
N THR A 44 24.44 11.94 -18.86
CA THR A 44 23.75 10.72 -18.46
C THR A 44 24.14 9.58 -19.39
N ILE A 45 24.63 8.48 -18.85
CA ILE A 45 24.81 7.21 -19.54
C ILE A 45 23.48 6.47 -19.46
N THR A 46 22.95 5.98 -20.57
CA THR A 46 21.58 5.48 -20.68
C THR A 46 21.34 4.15 -19.96
N CYS A 47 20.09 3.88 -19.62
CA CYS A 47 19.65 2.58 -19.06
C CYS A 47 19.96 1.40 -19.98
N ASP A 48 19.99 1.62 -21.30
CA ASP A 48 20.33 0.57 -22.27
C ASP A 48 21.79 0.11 -22.13
N VAL A 49 22.70 0.99 -21.73
CA VAL A 49 24.09 0.61 -21.41
C VAL A 49 24.16 -0.31 -20.19
N CYS A 50 23.29 -0.08 -19.19
CA CYS A 50 23.17 -0.98 -18.04
C CYS A 50 22.72 -2.39 -18.45
N LYS A 51 21.81 -2.51 -19.41
CA LYS A 51 21.38 -3.80 -19.96
C LYS A 51 22.55 -4.52 -20.64
N ILE A 52 23.33 -3.79 -21.47
CA ILE A 52 24.53 -4.34 -22.10
C ILE A 52 25.56 -4.76 -21.05
N TYR A 53 25.72 -3.96 -19.99
CA TYR A 53 26.59 -4.29 -18.86
C TYR A 53 26.22 -5.61 -18.20
N ASN A 54 24.94 -5.81 -17.93
CA ASN A 54 24.41 -7.03 -17.29
C ASN A 54 24.56 -8.27 -18.20
N GLU A 55 24.42 -8.10 -19.52
CA GLU A 55 24.47 -9.20 -20.48
C GLU A 55 25.90 -9.54 -20.93
N GLN A 56 26.76 -8.55 -21.12
CA GLN A 56 28.04 -8.68 -21.80
C GLN A 56 29.26 -8.30 -20.94
N GLY A 57 29.01 -7.69 -19.78
CA GLY A 57 30.04 -7.34 -18.79
C GLY A 57 30.78 -6.04 -19.07
N ARG A 58 31.79 -5.76 -18.23
CA ARG A 58 32.52 -4.49 -18.16
C ARG A 58 33.25 -4.14 -19.46
N GLU A 59 33.95 -5.09 -20.05
CA GLU A 59 34.80 -4.88 -21.26
C GLU A 59 33.96 -4.41 -22.46
N ALA A 60 32.80 -5.00 -22.66
CA ALA A 60 31.88 -4.61 -23.73
C ALA A 60 31.40 -3.16 -23.56
N VAL A 61 31.07 -2.76 -22.34
CA VAL A 61 30.62 -1.38 -22.03
C VAL A 61 31.76 -0.38 -22.23
N VAL A 62 32.98 -0.67 -21.74
CA VAL A 62 34.14 0.22 -21.96
C VAL A 62 34.38 0.44 -23.45
N ASN A 63 34.42 -0.63 -24.25
CA ASN A 63 34.62 -0.55 -25.70
C ASN A 63 33.51 0.28 -26.38
N LEU A 64 32.28 0.22 -25.84
CA LEU A 64 31.14 0.92 -26.42
C LEU A 64 31.13 2.43 -26.12
N ILE A 65 31.45 2.85 -24.86
CA ILE A 65 31.21 4.21 -24.42
C ILE A 65 32.46 5.04 -24.05
N LYS A 66 33.67 4.45 -24.05
CA LYS A 66 34.89 5.11 -23.56
C LYS A 66 35.16 6.47 -24.19
N GLU A 67 35.10 6.54 -25.52
CA GLU A 67 35.35 7.81 -26.23
C GLU A 67 34.29 8.86 -25.93
N ASP A 68 33.03 8.46 -25.83
CA ASP A 68 31.93 9.36 -25.54
C ASP A 68 31.96 9.85 -24.09
N VAL A 69 32.38 9.01 -23.13
CA VAL A 69 32.63 9.42 -21.73
C VAL A 69 33.73 10.51 -21.70
N ILE A 70 34.86 10.29 -22.40
CA ILE A 70 35.96 11.26 -22.44
C ILE A 70 35.48 12.58 -23.05
N LYS A 71 34.77 12.56 -24.19
CA LYS A 71 34.18 13.76 -24.80
C LYS A 71 33.24 14.48 -23.84
N SER A 72 32.42 13.74 -23.11
CA SER A 72 31.43 14.31 -22.19
C SER A 72 32.10 14.92 -20.94
N VAL A 73 33.18 14.35 -20.44
CA VAL A 73 34.01 14.96 -19.38
C VAL A 73 34.65 16.27 -19.89
N HIS A 74 35.19 16.30 -21.13
CA HIS A 74 35.69 17.53 -21.72
C HIS A 74 34.61 18.57 -21.96
N HIS A 75 33.36 18.15 -22.20
CA HIS A 75 32.24 19.08 -22.22
C HIS A 75 32.00 19.72 -20.86
N ILE A 76 32.00 18.98 -19.77
CA ILE A 76 31.92 19.54 -18.41
C ILE A 76 33.07 20.55 -18.18
N GLU A 77 34.31 20.20 -18.52
CA GLU A 77 35.45 21.06 -18.38
C GLU A 77 35.31 22.40 -19.13
N SER A 78 34.76 22.33 -20.35
CA SER A 78 34.52 23.51 -21.18
C SER A 78 33.53 24.49 -20.58
N LEU A 79 32.56 23.99 -19.80
CA LEU A 79 31.49 24.77 -19.16
C LEU A 79 31.90 25.30 -17.77
N THR A 80 32.74 24.58 -17.05
CA THR A 80 33.16 24.93 -15.69
C THR A 80 34.49 25.68 -15.63
N GLY A 81 35.36 25.51 -16.64
CA GLY A 81 36.74 26.03 -16.66
C GLY A 81 37.71 25.24 -15.81
N TYR A 82 37.26 24.16 -15.15
CA TYR A 82 38.11 23.23 -14.40
C TYR A 82 38.51 22.03 -15.25
N LYS A 83 39.50 21.25 -14.81
CA LYS A 83 40.06 20.12 -15.54
C LYS A 83 39.94 18.82 -14.73
N PHE A 84 39.43 17.78 -15.34
CA PHE A 84 39.39 16.46 -14.75
C PHE A 84 40.78 15.82 -14.74
N ASN A 85 41.14 15.20 -13.63
CA ASN A 85 42.46 14.60 -13.40
C ASN A 85 43.63 15.61 -13.48
N ASP A 86 43.37 16.89 -13.22
CA ASP A 86 44.39 17.93 -13.13
C ASP A 86 44.53 18.43 -11.68
N PRO A 87 45.62 18.13 -10.98
CA PRO A 87 45.78 18.52 -9.59
C PRO A 87 45.92 20.05 -9.39
N GLN A 88 46.21 20.83 -10.44
CA GLN A 88 46.36 22.29 -10.33
C GLN A 88 45.03 23.04 -10.49
N ASN A 89 44.10 22.48 -11.27
CA ASN A 89 42.81 23.08 -11.51
C ASN A 89 41.67 22.03 -11.52
N PRO A 90 41.50 21.30 -10.42
CA PRO A 90 40.73 20.07 -10.41
C PRO A 90 39.21 20.26 -10.63
N GLN A 91 38.66 19.50 -11.55
CA GLN A 91 37.22 19.23 -11.68
C GLN A 91 36.90 17.96 -10.91
N LEU A 92 36.03 18.03 -9.92
CA LEU A 92 35.46 16.87 -9.28
C LEU A 92 34.06 16.61 -9.82
N VAL A 93 33.65 15.35 -9.81
CA VAL A 93 32.30 14.93 -10.29
C VAL A 93 31.62 14.03 -9.26
N SER A 94 30.33 13.97 -9.33
CA SER A 94 29.50 12.95 -8.69
C SER A 94 29.06 11.92 -9.72
N VAL A 95 28.89 10.68 -9.29
CA VAL A 95 28.34 9.57 -10.08
C VAL A 95 27.13 9.02 -9.35
N ARG A 96 25.96 9.15 -9.94
CA ARG A 96 24.66 8.85 -9.32
C ARG A 96 23.84 7.91 -10.18
N SER A 97 23.13 6.97 -9.55
CA SER A 97 22.13 6.14 -10.21
C SER A 97 20.87 6.93 -10.60
N GLY A 98 20.15 6.46 -11.61
CA GLY A 98 18.90 7.05 -12.05
C GLY A 98 18.02 6.04 -12.80
N ALA A 99 17.22 5.25 -12.08
CA ALA A 99 16.25 4.36 -12.69
C ALA A 99 15.05 5.13 -13.27
N PRO A 100 14.31 4.57 -14.24
CA PRO A 100 13.07 5.15 -14.76
C PRO A 100 12.02 5.41 -13.66
N VAL A 101 11.94 4.54 -12.67
CA VAL A 101 11.12 4.67 -11.47
C VAL A 101 11.99 5.03 -10.27
N SER A 102 11.52 5.94 -9.44
CA SER A 102 12.26 6.37 -8.24
C SER A 102 12.41 5.23 -7.23
N MET A 103 13.65 4.92 -6.86
CA MET A 103 14.01 3.88 -5.89
C MET A 103 14.92 4.48 -4.79
N PRO A 104 14.36 5.27 -3.84
CA PRO A 104 15.16 6.02 -2.87
C PRO A 104 15.99 5.11 -1.96
N GLY A 105 17.29 5.37 -1.86
CA GLY A 105 18.21 4.62 -1.00
C GLY A 105 18.53 3.19 -1.46
N MET A 106 18.01 2.75 -2.60
CA MET A 106 18.19 1.37 -3.07
C MET A 106 19.47 1.19 -3.90
N MET A 107 19.92 2.23 -4.58
CA MET A 107 21.07 2.20 -5.46
C MET A 107 22.15 3.17 -4.98
N ASP A 108 23.36 2.99 -5.47
CA ASP A 108 24.53 3.66 -4.95
C ASP A 108 24.83 5.01 -5.63
N THR A 109 25.57 5.85 -4.91
CA THR A 109 26.06 7.18 -5.31
C THR A 109 27.49 7.32 -4.86
N VAL A 110 28.34 7.99 -5.66
CA VAL A 110 29.72 8.34 -5.29
C VAL A 110 29.90 9.84 -5.52
N LEU A 111 30.31 10.57 -4.48
CA LEU A 111 30.57 12.01 -4.49
C LEU A 111 32.06 12.31 -4.45
N ASN A 112 32.47 13.52 -4.81
CA ASN A 112 33.86 14.01 -4.73
C ASN A 112 34.87 13.20 -5.57
N LEU A 113 34.42 12.57 -6.63
CA LEU A 113 35.25 11.72 -7.48
C LEU A 113 36.27 12.57 -8.25
N GLY A 114 37.52 12.13 -8.27
CA GLY A 114 38.65 12.85 -8.81
C GLY A 114 39.59 13.42 -7.73
N ILE A 115 39.24 13.29 -6.44
CA ILE A 115 40.06 13.79 -5.32
C ILE A 115 41.18 12.79 -5.00
N ASN A 116 42.34 13.34 -4.73
CA ASN A 116 43.54 12.65 -4.20
C ASN A 116 44.33 13.62 -3.28
N ASP A 117 45.47 13.20 -2.81
CA ASP A 117 46.27 14.03 -1.86
C ASP A 117 46.62 15.40 -2.44
N GLU A 118 47.08 15.46 -3.69
CA GLU A 118 47.46 16.72 -4.37
C GLU A 118 46.23 17.61 -4.66
N VAL A 119 45.12 17.00 -5.07
CA VAL A 119 43.86 17.69 -5.30
C VAL A 119 43.30 18.25 -3.99
N ALA A 120 43.38 17.53 -2.88
CA ALA A 120 42.94 18.00 -1.57
C ALA A 120 43.75 19.24 -1.11
N GLU A 121 45.04 19.22 -1.30
CA GLU A 121 45.92 20.38 -1.02
C GLU A 121 45.54 21.59 -1.90
N THR A 122 45.24 21.35 -3.17
CA THR A 122 44.84 22.44 -4.10
C THR A 122 43.48 23.00 -3.73
N LEU A 123 42.51 22.16 -3.38
CA LEU A 123 41.20 22.59 -2.90
C LEU A 123 41.29 23.41 -1.62
N ALA A 124 42.14 22.98 -0.67
CA ALA A 124 42.41 23.71 0.55
C ALA A 124 42.92 25.12 0.30
N LYS A 125 43.87 25.25 -0.62
CA LYS A 125 44.44 26.55 -1.00
C LYS A 125 43.40 27.44 -1.72
N LYS A 126 42.68 26.90 -2.68
CA LYS A 126 41.71 27.65 -3.47
C LYS A 126 40.48 28.09 -2.67
N SER A 127 39.96 27.26 -1.81
CA SER A 127 38.81 27.55 -0.95
C SER A 127 39.16 28.40 0.28
N GLY A 128 40.44 28.46 0.66
CA GLY A 128 40.85 29.02 1.94
C GLY A 128 40.37 28.22 3.17
N ASN A 129 39.84 27.01 2.92
CA ASN A 129 39.25 26.13 3.96
C ASN A 129 39.89 24.73 3.89
N GLU A 130 40.94 24.53 4.62
CA GLU A 130 41.70 23.28 4.64
C GLU A 130 40.84 22.12 5.20
N ARG A 131 40.01 22.42 6.23
CA ARG A 131 39.12 21.43 6.83
C ARG A 131 38.12 20.88 5.81
N PHE A 132 37.52 21.76 5.01
CA PHE A 132 36.58 21.37 3.93
C PHE A 132 37.24 20.38 2.95
N ALA A 133 38.44 20.68 2.49
CA ALA A 133 39.15 19.86 1.51
C ALA A 133 39.43 18.44 2.02
N TRP A 134 39.96 18.37 3.26
CA TRP A 134 40.32 17.08 3.86
C TRP A 134 39.13 16.28 4.36
N ASP A 135 38.03 16.92 4.81
CA ASP A 135 36.80 16.23 5.11
C ASP A 135 36.10 15.65 3.84
N SER A 136 36.15 16.42 2.74
CA SER A 136 35.66 15.93 1.44
C SER A 136 36.47 14.72 0.95
N TYR A 137 37.76 14.71 1.17
CA TYR A 137 38.62 13.57 0.84
C TYR A 137 38.38 12.36 1.75
N ARG A 138 38.25 12.57 3.05
CA ARG A 138 37.91 11.53 4.01
C ARG A 138 36.57 10.85 3.63
N ARG A 139 35.54 11.63 3.39
CA ARG A 139 34.23 11.14 2.95
C ARG A 139 34.30 10.37 1.63
N PHE A 140 35.09 10.84 0.67
CA PHE A 140 35.30 10.14 -0.59
C PHE A 140 35.96 8.77 -0.42
N VAL A 141 37.01 8.66 0.39
CA VAL A 141 37.70 7.38 0.64
C VAL A 141 36.75 6.38 1.29
N GLN A 142 35.96 6.82 2.27
CA GLN A 142 34.94 6.00 2.92
C GLN A 142 33.89 5.55 1.90
N MET A 143 33.24 6.48 1.23
CA MET A 143 32.17 6.18 0.27
C MET A 143 32.64 5.29 -0.89
N TYR A 144 33.80 5.54 -1.44
CA TYR A 144 34.42 4.75 -2.50
C TYR A 144 34.80 3.34 -2.02
N GLY A 145 35.32 3.23 -0.80
CA GLY A 145 35.62 1.97 -0.14
C GLY A 145 34.36 1.10 0.05
N ASP A 146 33.29 1.72 0.55
CA ASP A 146 32.02 1.03 0.80
C ASP A 146 31.31 0.61 -0.50
N VAL A 147 31.21 1.54 -1.45
CA VAL A 147 30.37 1.37 -2.64
C VAL A 147 31.13 0.64 -3.76
N VAL A 148 32.36 1.09 -4.07
CA VAL A 148 33.10 0.58 -5.23
C VAL A 148 33.98 -0.61 -4.87
N LEU A 149 34.59 -0.60 -3.69
CA LEU A 149 35.49 -1.65 -3.24
C LEU A 149 34.79 -2.73 -2.40
N GLY A 150 33.49 -2.55 -2.10
CA GLY A 150 32.65 -3.56 -1.45
C GLY A 150 32.94 -3.76 0.04
N MET A 151 33.48 -2.74 0.74
CA MET A 151 33.83 -2.84 2.17
C MET A 151 32.65 -2.63 3.10
N LYS A 152 31.48 -2.22 2.58
CA LYS A 152 30.27 -2.03 3.38
C LYS A 152 29.84 -3.35 4.03
N PRO A 153 29.50 -3.35 5.33
CA PRO A 153 28.99 -4.54 6.00
C PRO A 153 27.79 -5.17 5.29
N GLN A 154 27.84 -6.48 5.12
CA GLN A 154 26.78 -7.28 4.48
C GLN A 154 25.66 -7.62 5.48
N ASN A 155 26.00 -7.75 6.76
CA ASN A 155 25.09 -8.13 7.83
C ASN A 155 25.03 -7.05 8.93
N LYS A 156 23.90 -6.96 9.62
CA LYS A 156 23.70 -6.01 10.73
C LYS A 156 24.69 -6.15 11.90
N ASN A 157 25.32 -7.29 12.03
CA ASN A 157 26.28 -7.59 13.12
C ASN A 157 27.73 -7.38 12.69
N ASP A 158 27.99 -7.07 11.42
CA ASP A 158 29.33 -6.80 10.95
C ASP A 158 29.72 -5.35 11.31
N ILE A 159 30.93 -5.16 11.72
CA ILE A 159 31.45 -3.83 12.06
C ILE A 159 31.94 -3.16 10.78
N ASP A 160 31.49 -1.92 10.54
CA ASP A 160 32.00 -1.09 9.47
C ASP A 160 33.45 -0.64 9.83
N PRO A 161 34.45 -1.04 9.04
CA PRO A 161 35.86 -0.72 9.38
C PRO A 161 36.15 0.78 9.36
N PHE A 162 35.44 1.58 8.58
CA PHE A 162 35.59 3.04 8.54
C PHE A 162 34.97 3.68 9.77
N GLU A 163 33.80 3.26 10.18
CA GLU A 163 33.14 3.75 11.39
C GLU A 163 33.93 3.40 12.65
N GLU A 164 34.53 2.20 12.73
CA GLU A 164 35.37 1.80 13.84
C GLU A 164 36.60 2.74 13.95
N ILE A 165 37.20 3.09 12.82
CA ILE A 165 38.36 4.00 12.79
C ILE A 165 37.96 5.42 13.19
N ILE A 166 36.81 5.93 12.69
CA ILE A 166 36.31 7.27 13.05
C ILE A 166 36.02 7.35 14.55
N GLU A 167 35.30 6.36 15.10
CA GLU A 167 34.98 6.32 16.52
C GLU A 167 36.24 6.25 17.42
N ALA A 168 37.25 5.49 16.99
CA ALA A 168 38.51 5.45 17.71
C ALA A 168 39.22 6.82 17.73
N VAL A 169 39.23 7.56 16.64
CA VAL A 169 39.83 8.92 16.57
C VAL A 169 39.03 9.90 17.41
N LYS A 170 37.69 9.90 17.32
CA LYS A 170 36.81 10.75 18.13
C LYS A 170 36.99 10.49 19.62
N THR A 171 37.04 9.23 20.01
CA THR A 171 37.26 8.81 21.40
C THR A 171 38.64 9.29 21.91
N ALA A 172 39.70 9.11 21.13
CA ALA A 172 41.06 9.57 21.51
C ALA A 172 41.14 11.10 21.68
N LYS A 173 40.36 11.84 20.91
CA LYS A 173 40.29 13.30 20.97
C LYS A 173 39.29 13.81 22.02
N GLY A 174 38.35 12.97 22.49
CA GLY A 174 37.31 13.35 23.44
C GLY A 174 36.17 14.19 22.82
N VAL A 175 35.92 14.02 21.51
CA VAL A 175 34.87 14.70 20.77
C VAL A 175 33.74 13.72 20.42
N LYS A 176 32.54 14.25 20.17
CA LYS A 176 31.32 13.45 19.90
C LYS A 176 30.95 13.43 18.43
N PHE A 177 31.16 14.53 17.72
CA PHE A 177 30.69 14.68 16.34
C PHE A 177 31.86 14.80 15.37
N ASP A 178 31.71 14.29 14.15
CA ASP A 178 32.69 14.41 13.06
C ASP A 178 33.05 15.88 12.76
N THR A 179 32.10 16.79 12.96
CA THR A 179 32.28 18.23 12.76
C THR A 179 33.28 18.87 13.74
N GLU A 180 33.62 18.20 14.83
CA GLU A 180 34.58 18.65 15.85
C GLU A 180 35.99 18.18 15.58
N LEU A 181 36.20 17.33 14.56
CA LEU A 181 37.50 16.88 14.11
C LEU A 181 38.23 18.03 13.38
N ASP A 182 39.49 18.23 13.68
CA ASP A 182 40.30 19.23 13.00
C ASP A 182 41.02 18.68 11.75
N VAL A 183 41.82 19.52 11.11
CA VAL A 183 42.53 19.19 9.85
C VAL A 183 43.50 18.02 10.03
N ASP A 184 44.22 17.98 11.15
CA ASP A 184 45.23 16.93 11.41
C ASP A 184 44.53 15.58 11.64
N ASP A 185 43.41 15.57 12.36
CA ASP A 185 42.57 14.37 12.53
C ASP A 185 42.04 13.85 11.18
N LEU A 186 41.58 14.74 10.33
CA LEU A 186 41.06 14.38 9.01
C LEU A 186 42.15 13.82 8.08
N LYS A 187 43.32 14.40 8.11
CA LYS A 187 44.51 13.88 7.41
C LYS A 187 44.91 12.50 7.93
N GLN A 188 44.83 12.30 9.23
CA GLN A 188 45.09 11.01 9.86
C GLN A 188 44.05 9.98 9.44
N LEU A 189 42.77 10.34 9.44
CA LEU A 189 41.66 9.45 9.00
C LEU A 189 41.84 9.00 7.55
N VAL A 190 42.19 9.91 6.63
CA VAL A 190 42.46 9.56 5.23
C VAL A 190 43.56 8.50 5.11
N LYS A 191 44.67 8.64 5.90
CA LYS A 191 45.74 7.65 5.90
C LYS A 191 45.29 6.29 6.46
N LEU A 192 44.53 6.30 7.56
CA LEU A 192 44.01 5.09 8.20
C LEU A 192 42.99 4.40 7.28
N PHE A 193 42.13 5.13 6.61
CA PHE A 193 41.16 4.59 5.67
C PHE A 193 41.85 3.93 4.46
N LYS A 194 42.84 4.58 3.85
CA LYS A 194 43.62 3.98 2.76
C LYS A 194 44.34 2.72 3.21
N LYS A 195 44.85 2.70 4.45
CA LYS A 195 45.44 1.51 5.03
C LYS A 195 44.40 0.40 5.18
N ALA A 196 43.24 0.70 5.72
CA ALA A 196 42.11 -0.27 5.84
C ALA A 196 41.71 -0.82 4.48
N VAL A 197 41.63 0.03 3.44
CA VAL A 197 41.35 -0.42 2.06
C VAL A 197 42.40 -1.44 1.61
N LYS A 198 43.68 -1.16 1.79
CA LYS A 198 44.75 -2.08 1.37
C LYS A 198 44.71 -3.40 2.15
N GLU A 199 44.47 -3.34 3.46
CA GLU A 199 44.37 -4.53 4.32
C GLU A 199 43.18 -5.43 3.95
N ASN A 200 42.02 -4.85 3.61
CA ASN A 200 40.80 -5.60 3.27
C ASN A 200 40.75 -6.07 1.79
N THR A 201 41.26 -5.28 0.85
CA THR A 201 41.14 -5.57 -0.58
C THR A 201 42.43 -6.08 -1.21
N GLY A 202 43.58 -5.97 -0.54
CA GLY A 202 44.91 -6.28 -1.06
C GLY A 202 45.43 -5.27 -2.10
N LYS A 203 44.69 -4.17 -2.35
CA LYS A 203 45.03 -3.16 -3.37
C LYS A 203 45.17 -1.78 -2.71
N ASP A 204 45.99 -0.94 -3.33
CA ASP A 204 46.11 0.46 -2.92
C ASP A 204 44.84 1.21 -3.39
N PHE A 205 44.44 2.24 -2.63
CA PHE A 205 43.32 3.10 -3.00
C PHE A 205 43.67 3.85 -4.30
N PRO A 206 42.74 3.87 -5.33
CA PRO A 206 43.04 4.48 -6.62
C PRO A 206 43.17 6.01 -6.50
N THR A 207 44.25 6.58 -7.03
CA THR A 207 44.53 8.01 -7.04
C THR A 207 44.31 8.68 -8.39
N ASP A 208 44.23 7.91 -9.48
CA ASP A 208 43.91 8.42 -10.82
C ASP A 208 42.39 8.64 -10.96
N ALA A 209 42.00 9.82 -11.38
CA ALA A 209 40.59 10.18 -11.46
C ALA A 209 39.79 9.34 -12.48
N TRP A 210 40.43 8.89 -13.56
CA TRP A 210 39.79 8.05 -14.55
C TRP A 210 39.53 6.64 -14.03
N ASP A 211 40.45 6.05 -13.27
CA ASP A 211 40.25 4.78 -12.59
C ASP A 211 39.10 4.87 -11.58
N GLN A 212 39.05 5.97 -10.84
CA GLN A 212 37.95 6.23 -9.90
C GLN A 212 36.62 6.37 -10.62
N LEU A 213 36.58 7.09 -11.76
CA LEU A 213 35.34 7.29 -12.55
C LEU A 213 34.78 5.98 -13.09
N TRP A 214 35.63 5.16 -13.71
CA TRP A 214 35.21 3.87 -14.22
C TRP A 214 34.75 2.92 -13.11
N GLY A 215 35.47 2.89 -11.98
CA GLY A 215 35.07 2.12 -10.82
C GLY A 215 33.68 2.51 -10.32
N ALA A 216 33.39 3.81 -10.22
CA ALA A 216 32.09 4.32 -9.78
C ALA A 216 30.96 4.04 -10.79
N ILE A 217 31.22 4.15 -12.11
CA ILE A 217 30.25 3.79 -13.15
C ILE A 217 29.83 2.33 -13.03
N TYR A 218 30.82 1.42 -12.86
CA TYR A 218 30.53 -0.01 -12.69
C TYR A 218 29.75 -0.28 -11.41
N ALA A 219 30.14 0.35 -10.30
CA ALA A 219 29.45 0.16 -9.03
C ALA A 219 27.97 0.61 -9.10
N VAL A 220 27.68 1.70 -9.83
CA VAL A 220 26.30 2.12 -10.05
C VAL A 220 25.52 1.11 -10.90
N PHE A 221 26.10 0.54 -11.94
CA PHE A 221 25.44 -0.53 -12.69
C PHE A 221 25.25 -1.79 -11.84
N ASP A 222 26.25 -2.21 -11.08
CA ASP A 222 26.18 -3.36 -10.17
C ASP A 222 25.07 -3.16 -9.12
N SER A 223 24.84 -1.91 -8.66
CA SER A 223 23.84 -1.60 -7.64
C SER A 223 22.40 -1.86 -8.07
N TRP A 224 22.13 -1.96 -9.37
CA TRP A 224 20.81 -2.40 -9.88
C TRP A 224 20.50 -3.83 -9.43
N ASN A 225 21.51 -4.67 -9.30
CA ASN A 225 21.38 -6.09 -8.94
C ASN A 225 21.73 -6.37 -7.47
N ASN A 226 21.89 -5.36 -6.61
CA ASN A 226 22.04 -5.60 -5.20
C ASN A 226 20.72 -6.08 -4.56
N GLU A 227 20.81 -6.81 -3.47
CA GLU A 227 19.68 -7.48 -2.82
C GLU A 227 18.53 -6.51 -2.45
N ARG A 228 18.86 -5.34 -1.89
CA ARG A 228 17.87 -4.32 -1.53
C ARG A 228 17.15 -3.73 -2.74
N ALA A 229 17.85 -3.55 -3.87
CA ALA A 229 17.25 -3.03 -5.10
C ALA A 229 16.34 -4.09 -5.76
N ILE A 230 16.75 -5.36 -5.75
CA ILE A 230 15.94 -6.49 -6.23
C ILE A 230 14.65 -6.58 -5.41
N LEU A 231 14.77 -6.60 -4.08
CA LEU A 231 13.61 -6.68 -3.18
C LEU A 231 12.66 -5.50 -3.38
N TYR A 232 13.19 -4.28 -3.47
CA TYR A 232 12.39 -3.09 -3.72
C TYR A 232 11.63 -3.16 -5.05
N ARG A 233 12.29 -3.62 -6.13
CA ARG A 233 11.64 -3.81 -7.43
C ARG A 233 10.52 -4.84 -7.37
N GLN A 234 10.76 -5.96 -6.70
CA GLN A 234 9.73 -7.00 -6.50
C GLN A 234 8.52 -6.45 -5.74
N MET A 235 8.75 -5.75 -4.63
CA MET A 235 7.68 -5.15 -3.83
C MET A 235 6.87 -4.09 -4.59
N ASN A 236 7.52 -3.32 -5.46
CA ASN A 236 6.90 -2.21 -6.20
C ASN A 236 6.58 -2.55 -7.66
N GLN A 237 6.68 -3.81 -8.05
CA GLN A 237 6.37 -4.31 -9.41
C GLN A 237 7.14 -3.59 -10.53
N ILE A 238 8.38 -3.17 -10.26
CA ILE A 238 9.25 -2.51 -11.23
C ILE A 238 9.92 -3.56 -12.11
N PRO A 239 9.79 -3.48 -13.46
CA PRO A 239 10.39 -4.45 -14.37
C PRO A 239 11.91 -4.50 -14.25
N GLU A 240 12.45 -5.71 -14.18
CA GLU A 240 13.90 -5.94 -14.15
C GLU A 240 14.60 -5.44 -15.43
N SER A 241 13.87 -5.47 -16.55
CA SER A 241 14.34 -5.01 -17.86
C SER A 241 14.63 -3.51 -17.96
N TYR A 242 14.26 -2.71 -16.96
CA TYR A 242 14.48 -1.26 -17.02
C TYR A 242 15.96 -0.87 -16.93
N GLY A 243 16.73 -1.48 -16.02
CA GLY A 243 18.09 -1.07 -15.72
C GLY A 243 18.16 0.29 -14.99
N THR A 244 19.36 0.81 -14.80
CA THR A 244 19.61 2.15 -14.26
C THR A 244 20.49 2.96 -15.21
N ALA A 245 20.20 4.25 -15.35
CA ALA A 245 21.12 5.21 -15.94
C ALA A 245 22.21 5.60 -14.92
N VAL A 246 23.32 6.11 -15.43
CA VAL A 246 24.40 6.70 -14.62
C VAL A 246 24.51 8.17 -14.95
N ASN A 247 24.33 9.03 -13.95
CA ASN A 247 24.46 10.47 -14.07
C ASN A 247 25.82 10.92 -13.53
N VAL A 248 26.67 11.48 -14.38
CA VAL A 248 27.95 12.07 -14.02
C VAL A 248 27.79 13.58 -14.07
N GLN A 249 28.04 14.27 -12.96
CA GLN A 249 27.73 15.69 -12.81
C GLN A 249 28.85 16.43 -12.08
N ALA A 250 29.17 17.64 -12.49
CA ALA A 250 30.11 18.49 -11.80
C ALA A 250 29.72 18.68 -10.32
N MET A 251 30.67 18.52 -9.41
CA MET A 251 30.44 18.76 -7.99
C MET A 251 30.18 20.21 -7.70
N VAL A 252 29.24 20.46 -6.80
CA VAL A 252 29.00 21.73 -6.12
C VAL A 252 28.97 21.48 -4.61
N TYR A 253 29.44 22.44 -3.78
CA TYR A 253 29.76 22.19 -2.39
C TYR A 253 28.92 23.06 -1.46
N GLY A 254 28.10 22.45 -0.63
CA GLY A 254 27.37 23.11 0.45
C GLY A 254 28.18 23.27 1.73
N ASN A 255 29.39 22.73 1.79
CA ASN A 255 30.26 22.69 2.96
C ASN A 255 31.58 23.48 2.83
N MET A 256 31.58 24.50 1.93
CA MET A 256 32.78 25.37 1.80
C MET A 256 32.87 26.44 2.88
N GLY A 257 31.91 26.61 3.74
CA GLY A 257 31.87 27.62 4.79
C GLY A 257 30.48 28.16 5.00
N ASN A 258 30.33 29.25 5.73
CA ASN A 258 29.02 29.82 6.12
C ASN A 258 28.29 30.52 4.97
N SER A 259 28.92 30.76 3.83
CA SER A 259 28.29 31.23 2.58
C SER A 259 27.74 30.07 1.73
N SER A 260 27.86 28.83 2.22
CA SER A 260 27.45 27.63 1.52
C SER A 260 26.44 26.83 2.36
N ALA A 261 25.52 26.16 1.70
CA ALA A 261 24.45 25.40 2.31
C ALA A 261 23.96 24.27 1.40
N THR A 262 23.21 23.33 1.95
CA THR A 262 22.49 22.34 1.18
C THR A 262 21.10 22.13 1.79
N GLY A 263 20.11 21.71 0.99
CA GLY A 263 18.78 21.51 1.50
C GLY A 263 17.85 20.79 0.54
N VAL A 264 16.64 20.56 1.05
CA VAL A 264 15.51 19.98 0.32
C VAL A 264 14.31 20.87 0.49
N CYS A 265 13.49 21.01 -0.55
CA CYS A 265 12.29 21.83 -0.50
C CYS A 265 11.18 21.28 -1.35
N PHE A 266 9.96 21.69 -1.02
CA PHE A 266 8.71 21.26 -1.64
C PHE A 266 7.90 22.47 -2.06
N SER A 267 7.36 22.44 -3.27
CA SER A 267 6.52 23.55 -3.77
C SER A 267 5.20 23.66 -3.00
N ARG A 268 4.68 22.55 -2.46
CA ARG A 268 3.51 22.49 -1.59
C ARG A 268 3.79 21.60 -0.38
N ASP A 269 3.02 21.71 0.68
CA ASP A 269 3.18 20.85 1.85
C ASP A 269 2.80 19.40 1.52
N ALA A 270 3.77 18.49 1.64
CA ALA A 270 3.60 17.08 1.30
C ALA A 270 2.67 16.32 2.26
N GLY A 271 2.44 16.84 3.45
CA GLY A 271 1.57 16.23 4.45
C GLY A 271 0.12 16.72 4.38
N THR A 272 -0.09 18.01 4.14
CA THR A 272 -1.41 18.65 4.16
C THR A 272 -1.95 19.01 2.78
N GLY A 273 -1.07 19.18 1.79
CA GLY A 273 -1.41 19.66 0.45
C GLY A 273 -1.59 21.17 0.34
N GLU A 274 -1.35 21.93 1.41
CA GLU A 274 -1.41 23.38 1.35
C GLU A 274 -0.43 23.95 0.32
N ASN A 275 -0.85 24.94 -0.45
CA ASN A 275 0.01 25.67 -1.36
C ASN A 275 0.97 26.56 -0.57
N LEU A 276 1.94 25.95 0.07
CA LEU A 276 2.94 26.57 0.94
C LEU A 276 4.32 26.04 0.57
N PHE A 277 5.16 26.91 0.01
CA PHE A 277 6.56 26.58 -0.22
C PHE A 277 7.27 26.35 1.12
N ASN A 278 7.87 25.19 1.29
CA ASN A 278 8.49 24.77 2.53
C ASN A 278 9.74 23.91 2.27
N GLY A 279 10.56 23.73 3.28
CA GLY A 279 11.74 22.90 3.19
C GLY A 279 12.77 23.20 4.28
N GLU A 280 13.82 22.42 4.26
CA GLU A 280 14.87 22.43 5.28
C GLU A 280 16.24 22.57 4.64
N TYR A 281 17.16 23.23 5.37
CA TYR A 281 18.54 23.40 4.93
C TYR A 281 19.52 23.33 6.10
N LEU A 282 20.77 23.07 5.77
CA LEU A 282 21.89 23.15 6.70
C LEU A 282 23.01 24.03 6.11
N ILE A 283 23.50 24.98 6.88
CA ILE A 283 24.68 25.78 6.53
C ILE A 283 25.93 24.91 6.70
N ASN A 284 26.88 25.08 5.82
CA ASN A 284 28.15 24.37 5.84
C ASN A 284 27.97 22.86 5.98
N ALA A 285 27.23 22.25 5.05
CA ALA A 285 26.86 20.83 5.07
C ALA A 285 26.82 20.24 3.66
N GLN A 286 26.97 18.93 3.55
CA GLN A 286 26.68 18.16 2.35
C GLN A 286 25.28 17.56 2.43
N GLY A 287 24.72 17.10 1.27
CA GLY A 287 23.36 16.58 1.19
C GLY A 287 23.09 15.40 2.14
N GLU A 288 24.09 14.58 2.40
CA GLU A 288 24.00 13.46 3.36
C GLU A 288 23.72 13.94 4.79
N ASP A 289 24.24 15.08 5.18
CA ASP A 289 24.09 15.61 6.54
C ASP A 289 22.64 16.02 6.84
N VAL A 290 21.89 16.44 5.82
CA VAL A 290 20.45 16.78 5.96
C VAL A 290 19.62 15.51 6.26
N VAL A 291 19.96 14.39 5.62
CA VAL A 291 19.24 13.13 5.75
C VAL A 291 19.65 12.35 7.00
N ALA A 292 20.90 12.45 7.39
CA ALA A 292 21.47 11.70 8.53
C ALA A 292 20.92 12.12 9.90
N GLY A 293 20.31 13.31 10.01
CA GLY A 293 19.72 13.82 11.26
C GLY A 293 20.73 14.13 12.37
N VAL A 294 22.02 14.25 12.04
CA VAL A 294 23.11 14.56 13.00
C VAL A 294 23.00 16.00 13.53
N ARG A 295 22.49 16.89 12.71
CA ARG A 295 22.24 18.31 13.04
C ARG A 295 20.76 18.62 12.82
N THR A 296 20.17 19.49 13.64
CA THR A 296 18.81 19.99 13.45
C THR A 296 18.75 20.89 12.21
N PRO A 297 18.04 20.51 11.14
CA PRO A 297 17.88 21.35 9.97
C PRO A 297 17.10 22.63 10.30
N GLN A 298 17.40 23.69 9.57
CA GLN A 298 16.74 24.99 9.65
C GLN A 298 15.73 25.12 8.51
N GLN A 299 14.69 25.92 8.70
CA GLN A 299 13.64 26.11 7.72
C GLN A 299 14.04 27.12 6.63
N ILE A 300 13.58 26.93 5.39
CA ILE A 300 13.88 27.83 4.27
C ILE A 300 13.19 29.19 4.46
N MET A 301 11.87 29.17 4.75
CA MET A 301 11.07 30.37 4.89
C MET A 301 10.93 30.80 6.34
N THR A 302 10.94 32.10 6.60
CA THR A 302 10.83 32.69 7.96
C THR A 302 9.51 32.32 8.65
N GLU A 303 8.43 32.27 7.90
CA GLU A 303 7.13 31.83 8.43
C GLU A 303 7.16 30.37 8.88
N GLY A 304 7.74 29.49 8.08
CA GLY A 304 7.96 28.08 8.42
C GLY A 304 8.82 27.93 9.66
N SER A 305 9.89 28.72 9.76
CA SER A 305 10.81 28.76 10.92
C SER A 305 10.08 29.18 12.20
N ARG A 306 9.19 30.19 12.14
CA ARG A 306 8.38 30.62 13.29
C ARG A 306 7.35 29.57 13.70
N ARG A 307 6.70 28.91 12.74
CA ARG A 307 5.77 27.80 13.02
C ARG A 307 6.51 26.64 13.70
N TRP A 308 7.65 26.26 13.19
CA TRP A 308 8.49 25.22 13.78
C TRP A 308 8.93 25.56 15.20
N ALA A 309 9.47 26.76 15.43
CA ALA A 309 9.91 27.22 16.74
C ALA A 309 8.78 27.21 17.78
N LYS A 310 7.58 27.65 17.38
CA LYS A 310 6.40 27.61 18.23
C LYS A 310 6.02 26.19 18.65
N LEU A 311 6.12 25.22 17.74
CA LEU A 311 5.85 23.81 18.05
C LEU A 311 6.89 23.21 18.99
N GLN A 312 8.15 23.67 18.89
CA GLN A 312 9.25 23.25 19.76
C GLN A 312 9.31 24.01 21.09
N GLY A 313 8.46 25.01 21.30
CA GLY A 313 8.50 25.87 22.51
C GLY A 313 9.72 26.80 22.56
N ILE A 314 10.33 27.13 21.42
CA ILE A 314 11.50 28.00 21.29
C ILE A 314 11.06 29.46 21.13
N SER A 315 11.73 30.41 21.83
CA SER A 315 11.44 31.85 21.70
C SER A 315 11.91 32.40 20.33
N GLU A 316 11.35 33.55 19.91
CA GLU A 316 11.74 34.20 18.66
C GLU A 316 13.21 34.69 18.68
N GLU A 317 13.70 35.10 19.85
CA GLU A 317 15.09 35.50 20.04
C GLU A 317 16.03 34.29 19.82
N GLU A 318 15.74 33.17 20.47
CA GLU A 318 16.50 31.94 20.35
C GLU A 318 16.41 31.36 18.93
N ARG A 319 15.21 31.43 18.30
CA ARG A 319 15.03 31.02 16.91
C ARG A 319 15.96 31.79 15.98
N LYS A 320 15.96 33.13 16.06
CA LYS A 320 16.82 33.98 15.22
C LYS A 320 18.30 33.75 15.43
N GLU A 321 18.71 33.47 16.65
CA GLU A 321 20.13 33.25 16.99
C GLU A 321 20.63 31.87 16.54
N LYS A 322 19.84 30.80 16.83
CA LYS A 322 20.27 29.41 16.64
C LYS A 322 19.70 28.74 15.39
N TYR A 323 18.52 29.17 14.95
CA TYR A 323 17.77 28.53 13.88
C TYR A 323 17.19 29.54 12.86
N PRO A 324 18.02 30.49 12.35
CA PRO A 324 17.53 31.45 11.37
C PRO A 324 17.10 30.74 10.07
N SER A 325 16.07 31.26 9.39
CA SER A 325 15.66 30.76 8.10
C SER A 325 16.67 31.05 7.00
N LEU A 326 16.60 30.32 5.87
CA LEU A 326 17.41 30.63 4.69
C LEU A 326 17.10 32.04 4.17
N GLU A 327 15.83 32.45 4.23
CA GLU A 327 15.38 33.78 3.87
C GLU A 327 16.07 34.89 4.68
N GLU A 328 16.39 34.63 5.96
CA GLU A 328 17.14 35.56 6.82
C GLU A 328 18.66 35.51 6.60
N THR A 329 19.21 34.35 6.27
CA THR A 329 20.67 34.15 6.15
C THR A 329 21.19 34.36 4.73
N MET A 330 20.41 33.94 3.70
CA MET A 330 20.77 34.03 2.28
C MET A 330 19.55 34.47 1.44
N PRO A 331 19.06 35.70 1.61
CA PRO A 331 17.79 36.15 1.05
C PRO A 331 17.71 36.06 -0.49
N GLU A 332 18.82 36.29 -1.18
CA GLU A 332 18.87 36.20 -2.65
C GLU A 332 18.67 34.77 -3.13
N CYS A 333 19.28 33.78 -2.47
CA CYS A 333 19.11 32.36 -2.78
C CYS A 333 17.70 31.89 -2.45
N ALA A 334 17.12 32.32 -1.32
CA ALA A 334 15.74 32.01 -0.95
C ALA A 334 14.74 32.57 -1.98
N ALA A 335 14.92 33.80 -2.43
CA ALA A 335 14.11 34.42 -3.48
C ALA A 335 14.19 33.65 -4.82
N GLN A 336 15.39 33.22 -5.22
CA GLN A 336 15.60 32.37 -6.39
C GLN A 336 14.89 31.02 -6.25
N LEU A 337 14.94 30.38 -5.07
CA LEU A 337 14.22 29.13 -4.83
C LEU A 337 12.69 29.30 -4.97
N VAL A 338 12.12 30.39 -4.46
CA VAL A 338 10.71 30.72 -4.60
C VAL A 338 10.31 30.87 -6.10
N GLU A 339 11.17 31.52 -6.90
CA GLU A 339 10.92 31.64 -8.35
C GLU A 339 11.05 30.29 -9.07
N ILE A 340 12.08 29.52 -8.75
CA ILE A 340 12.35 28.22 -9.38
C ILE A 340 11.25 27.22 -9.06
N GLN A 341 10.79 27.14 -7.79
CA GLN A 341 9.74 26.20 -7.43
C GLN A 341 8.43 26.49 -8.19
N ALA A 342 8.07 27.77 -8.34
CA ALA A 342 6.89 28.17 -9.10
C ALA A 342 7.01 27.76 -10.58
N ARG A 343 8.19 28.01 -11.18
CA ARG A 343 8.49 27.62 -12.58
C ARG A 343 8.43 26.11 -12.80
N LEU A 344 8.97 25.31 -11.85
CA LEU A 344 8.96 23.86 -11.92
C LEU A 344 7.55 23.29 -11.75
N GLU A 345 6.78 23.81 -10.79
CA GLU A 345 5.40 23.38 -10.58
C GLU A 345 4.52 23.70 -11.79
N ASP A 346 4.66 24.89 -12.35
CA ASP A 346 3.97 25.28 -13.58
C ASP A 346 4.38 24.40 -14.78
N HIS A 347 5.67 24.08 -14.92
CA HIS A 347 6.15 23.26 -16.03
C HIS A 347 5.67 21.79 -15.93
N TYR A 348 5.79 21.17 -14.77
CA TYR A 348 5.40 19.77 -14.55
C TYR A 348 3.91 19.58 -14.22
N LYS A 349 3.19 20.69 -13.97
CA LYS A 349 1.78 20.70 -13.58
C LYS A 349 1.52 19.83 -12.36
N ASP A 350 2.49 19.71 -11.46
CA ASP A 350 2.40 18.94 -10.23
C ASP A 350 3.38 19.45 -9.17
N MET A 351 3.05 19.19 -7.89
CA MET A 351 3.93 19.47 -6.75
C MET A 351 5.33 18.92 -6.97
N GLN A 352 6.35 19.71 -6.70
CA GLN A 352 7.76 19.36 -6.87
C GLN A 352 8.48 19.19 -5.54
N ASP A 353 9.30 18.16 -5.47
CA ASP A 353 10.31 17.88 -4.46
C ASP A 353 11.68 18.17 -5.08
N MET A 354 12.45 19.08 -4.47
CA MET A 354 13.69 19.61 -5.03
C MET A 354 14.85 19.47 -4.05
N GLU A 355 15.99 19.09 -4.58
CA GLU A 355 17.27 19.10 -3.86
C GLU A 355 18.13 20.23 -4.38
N PHE A 356 18.70 21.03 -3.48
CA PHE A 356 19.53 22.17 -3.85
C PHE A 356 20.84 22.26 -3.02
N THR A 357 21.81 22.94 -3.60
CA THR A 357 23.06 23.31 -2.92
C THR A 357 23.38 24.77 -3.23
N ILE A 358 23.82 25.50 -2.23
CA ILE A 358 24.34 26.85 -2.36
C ILE A 358 25.85 26.76 -2.15
N GLN A 359 26.61 27.09 -3.16
CA GLN A 359 28.06 27.16 -3.10
C GLN A 359 28.49 28.61 -3.15
N ASP A 360 29.05 29.13 -2.07
CA ASP A 360 29.55 30.49 -1.96
C ASP A 360 28.56 31.54 -2.49
N GLY A 361 27.32 31.48 -1.98
CA GLY A 361 26.19 32.35 -2.34
C GLY A 361 25.55 32.07 -3.71
N LYS A 362 26.00 31.06 -4.45
CA LYS A 362 25.41 30.69 -5.76
C LYS A 362 24.54 29.44 -5.61
N LEU A 363 23.27 29.55 -6.00
CA LEU A 363 22.30 28.48 -5.95
C LEU A 363 22.44 27.51 -7.13
N TRP A 364 22.30 26.21 -6.83
CA TRP A 364 22.27 25.11 -7.77
C TRP A 364 21.18 24.12 -7.43
N LEU A 365 20.40 23.67 -8.40
CA LEU A 365 19.44 22.56 -8.25
C LEU A 365 20.13 21.27 -8.69
N LEU A 366 20.01 20.23 -7.82
CA LEU A 366 20.63 18.92 -8.05
C LEU A 366 19.63 17.87 -8.52
N GLN A 367 18.35 18.06 -8.18
CA GLN A 367 17.27 17.14 -8.54
C GLN A 367 15.92 17.83 -8.41
N THR A 368 14.99 17.47 -9.28
CA THR A 368 13.57 17.68 -9.07
C THR A 368 12.81 16.39 -9.38
N ARG A 369 11.68 16.21 -8.72
CA ARG A 369 10.75 15.11 -8.96
C ARG A 369 9.34 15.48 -8.47
N ASN A 370 8.32 14.80 -8.99
CA ASN A 370 6.99 14.93 -8.42
C ASN A 370 7.03 14.48 -6.96
N GLY A 371 6.57 15.33 -6.06
CA GLY A 371 6.70 15.14 -4.62
C GLY A 371 5.88 13.95 -4.13
N LYS A 372 6.51 13.06 -3.35
CA LYS A 372 5.77 12.06 -2.56
C LYS A 372 4.92 12.78 -1.52
N ARG A 373 3.69 12.31 -1.33
CA ARG A 373 2.69 13.00 -0.51
C ARG A 373 1.73 12.02 0.16
N THR A 374 1.09 12.45 1.23
CA THR A 374 0.02 11.70 1.89
C THR A 374 -1.23 11.62 1.02
N GLY A 375 -2.17 10.73 1.36
CA GLY A 375 -3.47 10.65 0.68
C GLY A 375 -4.26 11.96 0.75
N ALA A 376 -4.25 12.65 1.89
CA ALA A 376 -4.90 13.95 2.06
C ALA A 376 -4.28 15.03 1.15
N ALA A 377 -2.96 15.12 1.14
CA ALA A 377 -2.25 16.04 0.27
C ALA A 377 -2.46 15.73 -1.22
N MET A 378 -2.51 14.46 -1.60
CA MET A 378 -2.79 14.03 -2.97
C MET A 378 -4.13 14.55 -3.48
N VAL A 379 -5.18 14.36 -2.69
CA VAL A 379 -6.54 14.84 -3.03
C VAL A 379 -6.57 16.35 -3.11
N LYS A 380 -6.07 17.05 -2.08
CA LYS A 380 -6.06 18.51 -2.03
C LYS A 380 -5.28 19.13 -3.17
N ILE A 381 -4.05 18.69 -3.43
CA ILE A 381 -3.19 19.23 -4.49
C ILE A 381 -3.85 19.03 -5.86
N ALA A 382 -4.39 17.84 -6.14
CA ALA A 382 -5.04 17.58 -7.42
C ALA A 382 -6.27 18.49 -7.63
N MET A 383 -7.08 18.70 -6.60
CA MET A 383 -8.24 19.57 -6.68
C MET A 383 -7.88 21.05 -6.76
N ASP A 384 -6.82 21.48 -6.09
CA ASP A 384 -6.32 22.86 -6.20
C ASP A 384 -5.79 23.14 -7.62
N LEU A 385 -4.97 22.25 -8.18
CA LEU A 385 -4.46 22.37 -9.55
C LEU A 385 -5.60 22.36 -10.60
N LEU A 386 -6.67 21.62 -10.37
CA LEU A 386 -7.87 21.67 -11.21
C LEU A 386 -8.56 23.04 -11.13
N ARG A 387 -8.73 23.60 -9.93
CA ARG A 387 -9.33 24.93 -9.71
C ARG A 387 -8.47 26.05 -10.28
N GLU A 388 -7.16 25.90 -10.21
CA GLU A 388 -6.17 26.80 -10.81
C GLU A 388 -6.13 26.72 -12.34
N GLY A 389 -6.77 25.70 -12.94
CA GLY A 389 -6.81 25.47 -14.38
C GLY A 389 -5.54 24.84 -14.96
N GLU A 390 -4.67 24.32 -14.11
CA GLU A 390 -3.39 23.70 -14.47
C GLU A 390 -3.53 22.29 -15.03
N ILE A 391 -4.55 21.54 -14.56
CA ILE A 391 -4.86 20.19 -15.02
C ILE A 391 -6.36 20.05 -15.28
N ASP A 392 -6.74 19.06 -16.09
CA ASP A 392 -8.12 18.71 -16.35
C ASP A 392 -8.64 17.61 -15.40
N GLU A 393 -9.96 17.39 -15.41
CA GLU A 393 -10.62 16.39 -14.57
C GLU A 393 -10.10 14.97 -14.81
N LYS A 394 -9.75 14.62 -16.04
CA LYS A 394 -9.21 13.30 -16.37
C LYS A 394 -7.83 13.10 -15.77
N THR A 395 -7.01 14.14 -15.79
CA THR A 395 -5.68 14.13 -15.16
C THR A 395 -5.80 14.00 -13.66
N VAL A 396 -6.79 14.66 -13.02
CA VAL A 396 -7.07 14.48 -11.59
C VAL A 396 -7.31 12.99 -11.30
N LEU A 397 -8.22 12.34 -12.02
CA LEU A 397 -8.52 10.92 -11.80
C LEU A 397 -7.31 10.02 -12.03
N LYS A 398 -6.53 10.25 -13.11
CA LYS A 398 -5.32 9.47 -13.41
C LYS A 398 -4.23 9.57 -12.33
N ARG A 399 -4.17 10.71 -11.61
CA ARG A 399 -3.20 10.94 -10.55
C ARG A 399 -3.62 10.39 -9.19
N MET A 400 -4.87 10.01 -9.02
CA MET A 400 -5.29 9.37 -7.77
C MET A 400 -4.64 8.01 -7.62
N GLU A 401 -4.00 7.79 -6.49
CA GLU A 401 -3.50 6.48 -6.06
C GLU A 401 -4.57 5.84 -5.18
N PRO A 402 -5.33 4.85 -5.69
CA PRO A 402 -6.49 4.32 -4.94
C PRO A 402 -6.14 3.79 -3.55
N GLY A 403 -4.95 3.19 -3.38
CA GLY A 403 -4.49 2.72 -2.07
C GLY A 403 -4.32 3.83 -1.03
N LYS A 404 -3.95 5.04 -1.44
CA LYS A 404 -3.84 6.19 -0.53
C LYS A 404 -5.20 6.79 -0.16
N LEU A 405 -6.23 6.56 -0.98
CA LEU A 405 -7.59 6.98 -0.63
C LEU A 405 -8.16 6.16 0.54
N ASP A 406 -7.74 4.91 0.67
CA ASP A 406 -8.13 4.04 1.78
C ASP A 406 -7.76 4.64 3.14
N GLU A 407 -6.58 5.26 3.22
CA GLU A 407 -6.13 5.94 4.44
C GLU A 407 -7.10 7.05 4.90
N LEU A 408 -7.78 7.73 3.96
CA LEU A 408 -8.71 8.82 4.24
C LEU A 408 -10.08 8.38 4.76
N LEU A 409 -10.39 7.10 4.66
CA LEU A 409 -11.67 6.53 5.09
C LEU A 409 -11.65 6.09 6.56
N HIS A 410 -10.50 6.09 7.18
CA HIS A 410 -10.27 5.56 8.53
C HIS A 410 -9.72 6.62 9.48
N PRO A 411 -9.98 6.51 10.80
CA PRO A 411 -9.33 7.35 11.79
C PRO A 411 -7.81 7.27 11.70
N VAL A 412 -7.13 8.37 11.97
CA VAL A 412 -5.67 8.45 12.05
C VAL A 412 -5.23 8.93 13.42
N PHE A 413 -3.98 8.66 13.80
CA PHE A 413 -3.44 9.20 15.05
C PHE A 413 -3.15 10.69 14.92
N ASP A 414 -3.40 11.41 16.03
CA ASP A 414 -2.96 12.79 16.15
C ASP A 414 -1.43 12.89 16.08
N LYS A 415 -0.92 13.77 15.20
CA LYS A 415 0.52 13.93 14.98
C LYS A 415 1.31 14.30 16.23
N SER A 416 0.72 15.13 17.11
CA SER A 416 1.36 15.55 18.35
C SER A 416 1.44 14.41 19.37
N ALA A 417 0.41 13.55 19.41
CA ALA A 417 0.38 12.38 20.28
C ALA A 417 1.38 11.30 19.84
N MET A 418 1.65 11.19 18.54
CA MET A 418 2.61 10.25 17.99
C MET A 418 4.07 10.55 18.35
N ALA A 419 4.41 11.80 18.65
CA ALA A 419 5.80 12.20 18.96
C ALA A 419 6.41 11.44 20.15
N ASN A 420 5.57 10.97 21.07
CA ASN A 420 5.99 10.22 22.28
C ASN A 420 5.55 8.75 22.26
N ALA A 421 4.98 8.27 21.17
CA ALA A 421 4.47 6.90 21.08
C ALA A 421 5.63 5.89 20.96
N GLN A 422 5.62 4.86 21.81
CA GLN A 422 6.63 3.81 21.81
C GLN A 422 6.07 2.56 21.11
N VAL A 423 6.76 2.09 20.07
CA VAL A 423 6.42 0.85 19.36
C VAL A 423 6.78 -0.36 20.23
N MET A 424 5.82 -1.23 20.49
CA MET A 424 5.95 -2.43 21.32
C MET A 424 5.98 -3.72 20.50
N ALA A 425 5.31 -3.75 19.35
CA ALA A 425 5.30 -4.89 18.44
C ALA A 425 4.98 -4.42 17.02
N LYS A 426 5.26 -5.29 16.04
CA LYS A 426 4.93 -5.06 14.64
C LYS A 426 4.32 -6.31 14.01
N GLY A 427 3.24 -6.12 13.27
CA GLY A 427 2.57 -7.14 12.46
C GLY A 427 2.32 -6.67 11.04
N LEU A 428 1.43 -7.33 10.34
CA LEU A 428 1.00 -6.95 9.00
C LEU A 428 -0.08 -5.86 9.07
N PRO A 429 -0.05 -4.86 8.19
CA PRO A 429 -1.06 -3.81 8.08
C PRO A 429 -2.34 -4.37 7.43
N ALA A 430 -3.11 -5.13 8.19
CA ALA A 430 -4.19 -5.97 7.68
C ALA A 430 -5.47 -5.20 7.33
N SER A 431 -5.78 -4.13 8.07
CA SER A 431 -6.88 -3.21 7.75
C SER A 431 -6.51 -1.82 8.25
N PRO A 432 -6.59 -0.78 7.40
CA PRO A 432 -6.05 0.53 7.70
C PRO A 432 -6.77 1.24 8.86
N GLY A 433 -6.15 2.32 9.31
CA GLY A 433 -6.65 3.20 10.36
C GLY A 433 -5.86 3.11 11.66
N ALA A 434 -6.24 3.96 12.59
CA ALA A 434 -5.71 4.03 13.94
C ALA A 434 -6.80 3.65 14.95
N ALA A 435 -6.46 2.83 15.93
CA ALA A 435 -7.36 2.49 17.01
C ALA A 435 -6.64 2.53 18.35
N THR A 436 -7.36 2.97 19.38
CA THR A 436 -6.89 2.94 20.75
C THR A 436 -7.98 2.35 21.65
N GLY A 437 -7.59 1.54 22.61
CA GLY A 437 -8.54 0.88 23.49
C GLY A 437 -7.87 0.03 24.56
N LYS A 438 -8.70 -0.45 25.48
CA LYS A 438 -8.30 -1.40 26.53
C LYS A 438 -8.27 -2.82 25.96
N ILE A 439 -7.28 -3.60 26.34
CA ILE A 439 -7.13 -4.99 25.91
C ILE A 439 -8.29 -5.82 26.42
N VAL A 440 -8.91 -6.60 25.53
CA VAL A 440 -9.81 -7.71 25.86
C VAL A 440 -9.43 -8.94 25.04
N PHE A 441 -9.64 -10.14 25.60
CA PHE A 441 -9.21 -11.37 24.95
C PHE A 441 -10.36 -12.20 24.37
N PHE A 442 -11.58 -11.97 24.80
CA PHE A 442 -12.75 -12.74 24.36
C PHE A 442 -13.86 -11.83 23.82
N ALA A 443 -14.64 -12.39 22.90
CA ALA A 443 -15.75 -11.65 22.27
C ALA A 443 -16.80 -11.19 23.28
N ASP A 444 -17.11 -12.04 24.27
CA ASP A 444 -18.08 -11.71 25.33
C ASP A 444 -17.60 -10.56 26.22
N ASP A 445 -16.30 -10.54 26.58
CA ASP A 445 -15.69 -9.45 27.33
C ASP A 445 -15.73 -8.15 26.52
N ALA A 446 -15.46 -8.22 25.20
CA ALA A 446 -15.55 -7.05 24.31
C ALA A 446 -16.95 -6.45 24.29
N GLU A 447 -18.00 -7.26 24.17
CA GLU A 447 -19.40 -6.82 24.22
C GLU A 447 -19.78 -6.21 25.56
N GLU A 448 -19.38 -6.87 26.65
CA GLU A 448 -19.70 -6.39 28.01
C GLU A 448 -19.05 -5.03 28.28
N TRP A 449 -17.77 -4.87 27.89
CA TRP A 449 -17.06 -3.60 28.09
C TRP A 449 -17.59 -2.50 27.17
N ALA A 450 -17.93 -2.82 25.92
CA ALA A 450 -18.56 -1.87 25.00
C ALA A 450 -19.92 -1.37 25.49
N LYS A 451 -20.73 -2.22 26.15
CA LYS A 451 -21.98 -1.80 26.81
C LYS A 451 -21.76 -0.78 27.94
N ARG A 452 -20.57 -0.77 28.53
CA ARG A 452 -20.15 0.23 29.53
C ARG A 452 -19.53 1.48 28.92
N ASN A 453 -19.57 1.64 27.59
CA ASN A 453 -18.92 2.69 26.80
C ASN A 453 -17.37 2.69 26.88
N GLU A 454 -16.79 1.55 27.21
CA GLU A 454 -15.32 1.39 27.18
C GLU A 454 -14.86 1.11 25.75
N LYS A 455 -13.80 1.79 25.35
CA LYS A 455 -13.11 1.50 24.07
C LYS A 455 -12.21 0.28 24.25
N VAL A 456 -12.37 -0.75 23.42
CA VAL A 456 -11.61 -1.99 23.55
C VAL A 456 -10.88 -2.33 22.27
N ILE A 457 -9.71 -2.96 22.42
CA ILE A 457 -8.97 -3.65 21.33
C ILE A 457 -8.99 -5.14 21.64
N MET A 458 -9.49 -5.92 20.69
CA MET A 458 -9.53 -7.37 20.85
C MET A 458 -8.20 -7.99 20.44
N VAL A 459 -7.55 -8.68 21.39
CA VAL A 459 -6.24 -9.33 21.21
C VAL A 459 -6.40 -10.82 21.20
N ARG A 460 -6.04 -11.46 20.08
CA ARG A 460 -6.21 -12.90 19.89
C ARG A 460 -4.92 -13.56 19.39
N ILE A 461 -4.78 -14.86 19.55
CA ILE A 461 -3.78 -15.62 18.78
C ILE A 461 -4.18 -15.62 17.31
N GLU A 462 -5.43 -15.98 17.04
CA GLU A 462 -6.12 -15.89 15.75
C GLU A 462 -7.61 -15.73 16.01
N THR A 463 -8.36 -15.17 15.06
CA THR A 463 -9.82 -15.03 15.19
C THR A 463 -10.56 -16.13 14.44
N SER A 464 -11.75 -16.45 14.95
CA SER A 464 -12.71 -17.38 14.35
C SER A 464 -14.06 -16.68 14.08
N PRO A 465 -15.00 -17.27 13.34
CA PRO A 465 -16.33 -16.73 13.16
C PRO A 465 -17.09 -16.42 14.46
N GLU A 466 -16.80 -17.14 15.52
CA GLU A 466 -17.38 -16.91 16.86
C GLU A 466 -16.95 -15.57 17.48
N ASP A 467 -15.82 -15.04 17.05
CA ASP A 467 -15.29 -13.75 17.52
C ASP A 467 -15.97 -12.54 16.85
N LEU A 468 -16.80 -12.74 15.84
CA LEU A 468 -17.41 -11.70 15.00
C LEU A 468 -18.12 -10.62 15.83
N ARG A 469 -18.85 -11.01 16.88
CA ARG A 469 -19.57 -10.10 17.77
C ARG A 469 -18.60 -9.16 18.51
N GLY A 470 -17.53 -9.71 19.07
CA GLY A 470 -16.49 -8.93 19.74
C GLY A 470 -15.76 -8.00 18.78
N MET A 471 -15.44 -8.48 17.56
CA MET A 471 -14.82 -7.68 16.53
C MET A 471 -15.68 -6.48 16.12
N THR A 472 -16.99 -6.65 16.07
CA THR A 472 -17.94 -5.58 15.69
C THR A 472 -17.91 -4.42 16.68
N VAL A 473 -17.82 -4.67 17.96
CA VAL A 473 -17.82 -3.63 19.01
C VAL A 473 -16.44 -3.08 19.33
N ALA A 474 -15.38 -3.84 19.05
CA ALA A 474 -14.00 -3.41 19.26
C ALA A 474 -13.63 -2.19 18.37
N GLN A 475 -12.72 -1.35 18.85
CA GLN A 475 -12.14 -0.26 18.07
C GLN A 475 -11.12 -0.81 17.05
N GLY A 476 -10.44 -1.90 17.40
CA GLY A 476 -9.47 -2.55 16.55
C GLY A 476 -9.16 -3.97 16.97
N ILE A 477 -8.50 -4.71 16.10
CA ILE A 477 -8.16 -6.12 16.26
C ILE A 477 -6.65 -6.31 16.12
N LEU A 478 -6.06 -7.06 17.07
CA LEU A 478 -4.65 -7.45 17.06
C LEU A 478 -4.55 -8.96 17.14
N THR A 479 -3.85 -9.59 16.19
CA THR A 479 -3.63 -11.04 16.22
C THR A 479 -2.14 -11.40 16.17
N ALA A 480 -1.77 -12.45 16.91
CA ALA A 480 -0.42 -13.02 16.89
C ALA A 480 -0.14 -13.78 15.58
N ARG A 481 -1.17 -14.40 15.00
CA ARG A 481 -1.11 -15.18 13.77
C ARG A 481 -2.09 -14.65 12.73
N GLY A 482 -1.85 -15.03 11.49
CA GLY A 482 -2.70 -14.70 10.37
C GLY A 482 -2.01 -13.79 9.35
N GLY A 483 -2.35 -13.97 8.08
CA GLY A 483 -1.90 -13.14 6.95
C GLY A 483 -2.91 -12.07 6.57
N MET A 484 -2.65 -11.38 5.46
CA MET A 484 -3.54 -10.35 4.89
C MET A 484 -4.91 -10.90 4.45
N THR A 485 -5.03 -12.19 4.26
CA THR A 485 -6.26 -12.91 3.88
C THR A 485 -6.88 -13.72 5.01
N SER A 486 -6.34 -13.60 6.24
CA SER A 486 -6.89 -14.28 7.42
C SER A 486 -8.30 -13.77 7.76
N HIS A 487 -9.05 -14.56 8.53
CA HIS A 487 -10.39 -14.19 9.01
C HIS A 487 -10.38 -12.81 9.68
N ALA A 488 -9.41 -12.54 10.58
CA ALA A 488 -9.26 -11.24 11.23
C ALA A 488 -9.12 -10.09 10.21
N ALA A 489 -8.24 -10.25 9.23
CA ALA A 489 -7.95 -9.24 8.23
C ALA A 489 -9.16 -8.93 7.32
N VAL A 490 -9.81 -9.98 6.81
CA VAL A 490 -10.95 -9.85 5.88
C VAL A 490 -12.16 -9.25 6.58
N VAL A 491 -12.50 -9.75 7.76
CA VAL A 491 -13.64 -9.27 8.53
C VAL A 491 -13.41 -7.82 9.00
N ALA A 492 -12.24 -7.51 9.53
CA ALA A 492 -11.91 -6.16 9.97
C ALA A 492 -12.02 -5.14 8.81
N ARG A 493 -11.48 -5.49 7.62
CA ARG A 493 -11.64 -4.66 6.42
C ARG A 493 -13.10 -4.48 6.03
N GLY A 494 -13.88 -5.55 6.04
CA GLY A 494 -15.31 -5.49 5.76
C GLY A 494 -16.06 -4.54 6.70
N MET A 495 -15.66 -4.49 7.98
CA MET A 495 -16.25 -3.64 9.01
C MET A 495 -15.64 -2.23 9.10
N GLY A 496 -14.59 -1.93 8.33
CA GLY A 496 -13.81 -0.68 8.45
C GLY A 496 -13.11 -0.53 9.80
N LYS A 497 -12.72 -1.64 10.42
CA LYS A 497 -12.01 -1.67 11.71
C LYS A 497 -10.51 -1.78 11.49
N CYS A 498 -9.75 -1.02 12.26
CA CYS A 498 -8.31 -1.13 12.28
C CYS A 498 -7.87 -2.55 12.66
N CYS A 499 -6.95 -3.14 11.90
CA CYS A 499 -6.43 -4.48 12.20
C CYS A 499 -4.93 -4.60 11.95
N VAL A 500 -4.25 -5.11 12.96
CA VAL A 500 -2.86 -5.57 12.85
C VAL A 500 -2.87 -7.09 13.01
N SER A 501 -2.47 -7.82 11.97
CA SER A 501 -2.50 -9.28 11.94
C SER A 501 -1.09 -9.86 11.91
N GLY A 502 -0.91 -11.08 12.41
CA GLY A 502 0.37 -11.79 12.32
C GLY A 502 1.52 -11.11 13.06
N ALA A 503 1.25 -10.47 14.19
CA ALA A 503 2.28 -9.92 15.09
C ALA A 503 2.96 -11.06 15.88
N GLY A 504 3.79 -11.86 15.23
CA GLY A 504 4.36 -13.10 15.77
C GLY A 504 5.23 -12.94 17.02
N GLU A 505 5.64 -11.70 17.33
CA GLU A 505 6.41 -11.37 18.53
C GLU A 505 5.55 -11.33 19.80
N ILE A 506 4.22 -11.16 19.67
CA ILE A 506 3.33 -11.10 20.84
C ILE A 506 3.04 -12.51 21.36
N LYS A 507 2.95 -12.63 22.69
CA LYS A 507 2.62 -13.90 23.37
C LYS A 507 1.36 -13.72 24.18
N VAL A 508 0.26 -14.31 23.70
CA VAL A 508 -1.06 -14.25 24.35
C VAL A 508 -1.26 -15.44 25.27
N ASP A 509 -1.65 -15.19 26.50
CA ASP A 509 -2.07 -16.21 27.48
C ASP A 509 -3.52 -15.95 27.90
N TYR A 510 -4.43 -16.76 27.38
CA TYR A 510 -5.87 -16.64 27.66
C TYR A 510 -6.25 -16.99 29.12
N LYS A 511 -5.50 -17.88 29.76
CA LYS A 511 -5.77 -18.28 31.16
C LYS A 511 -5.39 -17.17 32.13
N ALA A 512 -4.25 -16.56 31.91
CA ALA A 512 -3.77 -15.43 32.69
C ALA A 512 -4.41 -14.10 32.29
N LYS A 513 -5.13 -14.07 31.14
CA LYS A 513 -5.62 -12.84 30.49
C LYS A 513 -4.52 -11.78 30.35
N THR A 514 -3.39 -12.21 29.77
CA THR A 514 -2.22 -11.36 29.55
C THR A 514 -1.68 -11.49 28.13
N VAL A 515 -0.97 -10.43 27.68
CA VAL A 515 -0.17 -10.45 26.45
C VAL A 515 1.20 -9.81 26.72
N VAL A 516 2.26 -10.45 26.23
CA VAL A 516 3.63 -9.91 26.30
C VAL A 516 4.00 -9.30 24.96
N MET A 517 4.40 -8.05 24.96
CA MET A 517 4.84 -7.28 23.78
C MET A 517 6.04 -6.39 24.17
N GLY A 518 7.09 -6.36 23.34
CA GLY A 518 8.27 -5.53 23.59
C GLY A 518 8.93 -5.73 24.96
N GLY A 519 8.84 -6.95 25.51
CA GLY A 519 9.37 -7.28 26.84
C GLY A 519 8.48 -6.81 28.03
N LYS A 520 7.34 -6.16 27.77
CA LYS A 520 6.37 -5.71 28.78
C LYS A 520 5.16 -6.64 28.79
N THR A 521 4.65 -6.97 29.97
CA THR A 521 3.40 -7.74 30.13
C THR A 521 2.23 -6.80 30.33
N TYR A 522 1.20 -6.96 29.52
CA TYR A 522 -0.06 -6.23 29.60
C TYR A 522 -1.15 -7.18 30.10
N GLN A 523 -2.03 -6.64 30.94
CA GLN A 523 -3.20 -7.34 31.46
C GLN A 523 -4.46 -6.89 30.71
N GLU A 524 -5.54 -7.66 30.85
CA GLU A 524 -6.86 -7.24 30.42
C GLU A 524 -7.20 -5.88 31.04
N GLY A 525 -7.63 -4.92 30.21
CA GLY A 525 -7.92 -3.55 30.65
C GLY A 525 -6.78 -2.54 30.52
N ASP A 526 -5.55 -2.98 30.23
CA ASP A 526 -4.45 -2.06 29.91
C ASP A 526 -4.68 -1.40 28.53
N TRP A 527 -4.26 -0.13 28.43
CA TRP A 527 -4.37 0.60 27.19
C TRP A 527 -3.28 0.26 26.20
N ILE A 528 -3.68 0.02 24.96
CA ILE A 528 -2.80 -0.04 23.79
C ILE A 528 -3.39 0.74 22.62
N SER A 529 -2.53 1.05 21.66
CA SER A 529 -2.94 1.67 20.40
C SER A 529 -2.34 0.88 19.24
N ILE A 530 -3.08 0.73 18.14
CA ILE A 530 -2.64 -0.02 16.96
C ILE A 530 -2.81 0.83 15.71
N ASN A 531 -1.86 0.74 14.80
CA ASN A 531 -1.87 1.38 13.48
C ASN A 531 -2.02 0.31 12.40
N GLY A 532 -3.22 0.16 11.88
CA GLY A 532 -3.51 -0.80 10.84
C GLY A 532 -2.92 -0.46 9.47
N SER A 533 -2.46 0.78 9.27
CA SER A 533 -1.78 1.21 8.03
C SER A 533 -0.28 0.89 8.02
N THR A 534 0.36 0.84 9.20
CA THR A 534 1.80 0.54 9.33
C THR A 534 2.10 -0.83 9.94
N GLY A 535 1.11 -1.45 10.59
CA GLY A 535 1.25 -2.69 11.32
C GLY A 535 1.87 -2.53 12.71
N GLU A 536 2.00 -1.33 13.23
CA GLU A 536 2.66 -1.04 14.51
C GLU A 536 1.67 -1.04 15.68
N VAL A 537 2.17 -1.52 16.83
CA VAL A 537 1.45 -1.55 18.11
C VAL A 537 2.19 -0.65 19.09
N TYR A 538 1.48 0.27 19.73
CA TYR A 538 2.05 1.28 20.63
C TYR A 538 1.61 1.08 22.08
N ASP A 539 2.48 1.46 23.01
CA ASP A 539 2.19 1.46 24.44
C ASP A 539 1.19 2.57 24.79
N GLY A 540 0.18 2.23 25.56
CA GLY A 540 -0.78 3.19 26.12
C GLY A 540 -1.77 3.78 25.12
N LEU A 541 -2.39 4.89 25.53
CA LEU A 541 -3.42 5.61 24.80
C LEU A 541 -2.78 6.68 23.91
N VAL A 542 -2.90 6.51 22.59
CA VAL A 542 -2.57 7.54 21.59
C VAL A 542 -3.89 8.08 21.03
N SER A 543 -4.09 9.39 21.07
CA SER A 543 -5.33 10.00 20.58
C SER A 543 -5.47 9.87 19.06
N THR A 544 -6.72 9.70 18.60
CA THR A 544 -7.09 9.56 17.18
C THR A 544 -7.97 10.73 16.73
N VAL A 545 -7.89 11.03 15.42
CA VAL A 545 -8.72 12.00 14.70
C VAL A 545 -9.57 11.23 13.70
N ASP A 546 -10.88 11.51 13.65
CA ASP A 546 -11.80 10.86 12.71
C ASP A 546 -11.51 11.24 11.26
N ALA A 547 -11.88 10.33 10.33
CA ALA A 547 -11.78 10.54 8.91
C ALA A 547 -12.68 11.69 8.42
N ASP A 548 -12.13 12.60 7.62
CA ASP A 548 -12.89 13.64 6.93
C ASP A 548 -13.10 13.27 5.46
N ILE A 549 -14.30 12.84 5.12
CA ILE A 549 -14.73 12.46 3.78
C ILE A 549 -15.53 13.57 3.06
N SER A 550 -15.50 14.78 3.60
CA SER A 550 -16.14 15.97 3.02
C SER A 550 -15.22 16.70 2.02
N GLY A 551 -15.66 17.82 1.49
CA GLY A 551 -14.86 18.74 0.70
C GLY A 551 -14.26 18.10 -0.56
N ASP A 552 -12.94 18.12 -0.66
CA ASP A 552 -12.21 17.68 -1.85
C ASP A 552 -12.33 16.18 -2.11
N PHE A 553 -12.44 15.36 -1.06
CA PHE A 553 -12.71 13.93 -1.23
C PHE A 553 -14.06 13.70 -1.92
N SER A 554 -15.11 14.39 -1.48
CA SER A 554 -16.44 14.32 -2.11
C SER A 554 -16.40 14.79 -3.56
N ALA A 555 -15.62 15.83 -3.88
CA ALA A 555 -15.43 16.30 -5.26
C ALA A 555 -14.76 15.25 -6.16
N ILE A 556 -13.75 14.53 -5.66
CA ILE A 556 -13.14 13.41 -6.39
C ILE A 556 -14.18 12.30 -6.66
N MET A 557 -15.03 11.96 -5.67
CA MET A 557 -16.07 10.95 -5.86
C MET A 557 -17.09 11.37 -6.92
N ASN A 558 -17.46 12.64 -6.99
CA ASN A 558 -18.34 13.17 -8.03
C ASN A 558 -17.68 13.11 -9.44
N LEU A 559 -16.39 13.40 -9.52
CA LEU A 559 -15.64 13.22 -10.77
C LEU A 559 -15.58 11.74 -11.18
N ALA A 560 -15.34 10.83 -10.24
CA ALA A 560 -15.34 9.40 -10.52
C ALA A 560 -16.70 8.94 -11.06
N GLU A 561 -17.80 9.38 -10.47
CA GLU A 561 -19.16 9.08 -10.93
C GLU A 561 -19.42 9.59 -12.34
N LYS A 562 -18.96 10.80 -12.66
CA LYS A 562 -19.12 11.41 -14.01
C LYS A 562 -18.50 10.57 -15.14
N TYR A 563 -17.35 9.93 -14.87
CA TYR A 563 -16.58 9.19 -15.88
C TYR A 563 -16.78 7.68 -15.85
N THR A 564 -17.30 7.12 -14.73
CA THR A 564 -17.47 5.67 -14.56
C THR A 564 -18.55 5.13 -15.49
N LYS A 565 -18.22 4.05 -16.22
CA LYS A 565 -19.19 3.27 -17.01
C LYS A 565 -19.68 2.05 -16.23
N MET A 566 -18.80 1.40 -15.50
CA MET A 566 -19.07 0.18 -14.70
C MET A 566 -19.59 0.58 -13.31
N LYS A 567 -20.69 -0.04 -12.85
CA LYS A 567 -21.27 0.23 -11.54
C LYS A 567 -20.42 -0.36 -10.41
N VAL A 568 -20.46 0.27 -9.25
CA VAL A 568 -19.84 -0.25 -8.03
C VAL A 568 -20.93 -0.58 -7.01
N TYR A 569 -21.06 -1.86 -6.71
CA TYR A 569 -21.92 -2.43 -5.70
C TYR A 569 -21.13 -2.72 -4.42
N THR A 570 -21.82 -3.08 -3.36
CA THR A 570 -21.21 -3.48 -2.10
C THR A 570 -21.52 -4.91 -1.70
N ASN A 571 -20.61 -5.51 -0.96
CA ASN A 571 -20.86 -6.72 -0.18
C ASN A 571 -21.32 -6.27 1.21
N ALA A 572 -22.54 -6.54 1.59
CA ALA A 572 -23.10 -6.11 2.86
C ALA A 572 -24.05 -7.18 3.39
N ASP A 573 -23.84 -7.57 4.65
CA ASP A 573 -24.60 -8.64 5.31
C ASP A 573 -25.54 -8.11 6.40
N SER A 574 -25.51 -6.79 6.63
CA SER A 574 -26.37 -6.08 7.58
C SER A 574 -26.91 -4.76 7.04
N PRO A 575 -28.06 -4.26 7.54
CA PRO A 575 -28.57 -2.93 7.18
C PRO A 575 -27.59 -1.79 7.51
N ARG A 576 -26.80 -1.95 8.54
CA ARG A 576 -25.75 -0.99 8.93
C ARG A 576 -24.70 -0.88 7.85
N ASP A 577 -24.17 -1.99 7.38
CA ASP A 577 -23.12 -2.02 6.34
C ASP A 577 -23.67 -1.48 5.02
N ALA A 578 -24.90 -1.80 4.68
CA ALA A 578 -25.60 -1.27 3.51
C ALA A 578 -25.70 0.26 3.55
N LYS A 579 -26.06 0.84 4.71
CA LYS A 579 -26.13 2.30 4.90
C LYS A 579 -24.74 2.96 4.79
N VAL A 580 -23.70 2.36 5.33
CA VAL A 580 -22.32 2.85 5.21
C VAL A 580 -21.91 2.85 3.74
N ALA A 581 -22.12 1.75 3.04
CA ALA A 581 -21.78 1.64 1.62
C ALA A 581 -22.56 2.65 0.74
N ARG A 582 -23.84 2.91 1.05
CA ARG A 582 -24.63 3.94 0.39
C ARG A 582 -24.03 5.33 0.59
N LYS A 583 -23.56 5.64 1.81
CA LYS A 583 -22.87 6.88 2.10
C LYS A 583 -21.59 7.03 1.24
N PHE A 584 -20.90 5.93 0.94
CA PHE A 584 -19.73 5.91 0.06
C PHE A 584 -20.08 5.86 -1.45
N GLY A 585 -21.38 5.80 -1.79
CA GLY A 585 -21.85 5.87 -3.16
C GLY A 585 -22.03 4.52 -3.85
N ALA A 586 -22.19 3.42 -3.12
CA ALA A 586 -22.60 2.14 -3.67
C ALA A 586 -24.02 2.23 -4.27
N VAL A 587 -24.19 1.66 -5.45
CA VAL A 587 -25.47 1.71 -6.21
C VAL A 587 -26.15 0.33 -6.28
N GLY A 588 -25.90 -0.54 -5.31
CA GLY A 588 -26.50 -1.84 -5.16
C GLY A 588 -25.74 -2.72 -4.17
N ILE A 589 -26.34 -3.86 -3.81
CA ILE A 589 -25.67 -4.94 -3.10
C ILE A 589 -25.44 -6.07 -4.09
N GLY A 590 -24.14 -6.38 -4.34
CA GLY A 590 -23.74 -7.48 -5.22
C GLY A 590 -23.60 -8.81 -4.49
N LEU A 591 -23.46 -8.77 -3.16
CA LEU A 591 -23.41 -9.96 -2.31
C LEU A 591 -23.93 -9.64 -0.91
N CYS A 592 -25.00 -10.33 -0.51
CA CYS A 592 -25.42 -10.48 0.86
C CYS A 592 -25.30 -11.96 1.22
N ARG A 593 -24.45 -12.26 2.22
CA ARG A 593 -24.17 -13.62 2.71
C ARG A 593 -25.18 -13.97 3.80
N THR A 594 -26.06 -14.89 3.52
CA THR A 594 -27.13 -15.27 4.48
C THR A 594 -26.63 -16.08 5.67
N GLU A 595 -25.50 -16.79 5.53
CA GLU A 595 -24.88 -17.54 6.61
C GLU A 595 -24.46 -16.68 7.81
N HIS A 596 -24.02 -15.46 7.58
CA HIS A 596 -23.63 -14.55 8.65
C HIS A 596 -24.78 -14.15 9.56
N MET A 597 -26.00 -14.24 9.06
CA MET A 597 -27.22 -13.97 9.84
C MET A 597 -27.56 -15.05 10.85
N PHE A 598 -26.95 -16.25 10.77
CA PHE A 598 -27.31 -17.41 11.60
C PHE A 598 -26.47 -17.58 12.86
N PHE A 599 -25.36 -16.84 13.01
CA PHE A 599 -24.43 -17.03 14.15
C PHE A 599 -24.83 -16.31 15.44
N GLU A 600 -25.91 -15.51 15.45
CA GLU A 600 -26.30 -14.73 16.63
C GLU A 600 -27.42 -15.35 17.46
N GLY A 601 -27.23 -15.43 18.77
CA GLY A 601 -28.26 -15.71 19.77
C GLY A 601 -29.10 -16.95 19.52
N GLU A 602 -30.44 -16.80 19.48
CA GLU A 602 -31.40 -17.88 19.22
C GLU A 602 -31.34 -18.44 17.79
N ARG A 603 -30.72 -17.72 16.86
CA ARG A 603 -30.62 -18.13 15.43
C ARG A 603 -29.72 -19.35 15.27
N ILE A 604 -28.56 -19.37 15.94
CA ILE A 604 -27.66 -20.53 15.88
C ILE A 604 -28.29 -21.77 16.49
N LYS A 605 -29.11 -21.61 17.51
CA LYS A 605 -29.84 -22.74 18.13
C LYS A 605 -30.85 -23.33 17.14
N ALA A 606 -31.67 -22.53 16.51
CA ALA A 606 -32.63 -22.98 15.49
C ALA A 606 -31.92 -23.61 14.27
N MET A 607 -30.75 -23.08 13.89
CA MET A 607 -29.94 -23.66 12.82
C MET A 607 -29.41 -25.04 13.21
N ARG A 608 -28.92 -25.20 14.41
CA ARG A 608 -28.47 -26.49 14.95
C ARG A 608 -29.62 -27.50 15.07
N GLU A 609 -30.81 -27.07 15.52
CA GLU A 609 -32.02 -27.93 15.52
C GLU A 609 -32.35 -28.39 14.10
N MET A 610 -32.26 -27.54 13.10
CA MET A 610 -32.47 -27.88 11.70
C MET A 610 -31.51 -28.95 11.20
N ILE A 611 -30.20 -28.81 11.58
CA ILE A 611 -29.15 -29.71 11.15
C ILE A 611 -29.29 -31.11 11.75
N ILE A 612 -29.68 -31.20 13.02
CA ILE A 612 -29.84 -32.49 13.71
C ILE A 612 -31.18 -33.15 13.46
N ALA A 613 -32.09 -32.48 12.75
CA ALA A 613 -33.42 -33.03 12.45
C ALA A 613 -33.32 -34.29 11.58
N ASP A 614 -33.94 -35.35 12.03
CA ASP A 614 -33.96 -36.67 11.38
C ASP A 614 -35.06 -36.82 10.35
N THR A 615 -36.05 -35.91 10.36
CA THR A 615 -37.18 -35.89 9.41
C THR A 615 -37.36 -34.53 8.74
N VAL A 616 -37.99 -34.49 7.58
CA VAL A 616 -38.31 -33.24 6.85
C VAL A 616 -39.21 -32.35 7.68
N GLU A 617 -40.19 -32.92 8.39
CA GLU A 617 -41.13 -32.20 9.25
C GLU A 617 -40.41 -31.48 10.38
N ARG A 618 -39.52 -32.15 11.09
CA ARG A 618 -38.70 -31.54 12.16
C ARG A 618 -37.81 -30.45 11.60
N ARG A 619 -37.22 -30.67 10.41
CA ARG A 619 -36.41 -29.66 9.74
C ARG A 619 -37.20 -28.41 9.38
N ARG A 620 -38.42 -28.60 8.84
CA ARG A 620 -39.35 -27.50 8.56
C ARG A 620 -39.77 -26.75 9.82
N MET A 621 -39.98 -27.43 10.94
CA MET A 621 -40.29 -26.79 12.21
C MET A 621 -39.13 -25.90 12.71
N ALA A 622 -37.89 -26.34 12.57
CA ALA A 622 -36.73 -25.54 12.92
C ALA A 622 -36.54 -24.34 11.97
N LEU A 623 -36.72 -24.55 10.67
CA LEU A 623 -36.67 -23.50 9.66
C LEU A 623 -37.77 -22.46 9.85
N ALA A 624 -38.95 -22.84 10.35
CA ALA A 624 -40.04 -21.91 10.66
C ALA A 624 -39.64 -20.89 11.76
N LYS A 625 -38.71 -21.25 12.66
CA LYS A 625 -38.16 -20.34 13.67
C LYS A 625 -37.20 -19.30 13.04
N LEU A 626 -36.48 -19.71 12.02
CA LEU A 626 -35.51 -18.85 11.33
C LEU A 626 -36.18 -17.88 10.35
N LEU A 627 -37.26 -18.26 9.71
CA LEU A 627 -37.92 -17.49 8.66
C LEU A 627 -38.27 -16.05 9.08
N PRO A 628 -38.94 -15.75 10.22
CA PRO A 628 -39.25 -14.38 10.59
C PRO A 628 -38.03 -13.54 10.90
N LEU A 629 -36.94 -14.16 11.37
CA LEU A 629 -35.70 -13.47 11.68
C LEU A 629 -34.96 -13.03 10.40
N GLN A 630 -34.81 -13.97 9.44
CA GLN A 630 -34.23 -13.63 8.13
C GLN A 630 -35.08 -12.65 7.34
N ARG A 631 -36.43 -12.81 7.38
CA ARG A 631 -37.33 -11.85 6.76
C ARG A 631 -37.08 -10.43 7.28
N GLY A 632 -36.96 -10.26 8.59
CA GLY A 632 -36.65 -8.95 9.21
C GLY A 632 -35.28 -8.38 8.76
N ASP A 633 -34.27 -9.22 8.64
CA ASP A 633 -32.97 -8.82 8.12
C ASP A 633 -33.07 -8.32 6.68
N PHE A 634 -33.75 -9.06 5.82
CA PHE A 634 -33.95 -8.68 4.41
C PHE A 634 -34.79 -7.41 4.26
N GLU A 635 -35.78 -7.20 5.11
CA GLU A 635 -36.55 -5.94 5.13
C GLU A 635 -35.63 -4.75 5.40
N GLY A 636 -34.73 -4.86 6.39
CA GLY A 636 -33.75 -3.84 6.69
C GLY A 636 -32.75 -3.58 5.56
N MET A 637 -32.36 -4.63 4.83
CA MET A 637 -31.48 -4.51 3.65
C MET A 637 -32.20 -3.79 2.51
N PHE A 638 -33.42 -4.14 2.19
CA PHE A 638 -34.24 -3.49 1.16
C PHE A 638 -34.51 -2.02 1.49
N GLU A 639 -34.81 -1.71 2.75
CA GLU A 639 -35.01 -0.31 3.21
C GLU A 639 -33.72 0.52 3.03
N ALA A 640 -32.57 -0.04 3.38
CA ALA A 640 -31.29 0.65 3.23
C ALA A 640 -30.92 0.90 1.75
N MET A 641 -31.46 0.10 0.84
CA MET A 641 -31.15 0.09 -0.60
C MET A 641 -32.36 0.48 -1.46
N ASP A 642 -33.24 1.34 -0.98
CA ASP A 642 -34.41 1.85 -1.72
C ASP A 642 -34.03 2.31 -3.13
N GLY A 643 -34.66 1.71 -4.17
CA GLY A 643 -34.37 1.98 -5.58
C GLY A 643 -33.15 1.25 -6.19
N TYR A 644 -32.48 0.38 -5.43
CA TYR A 644 -31.29 -0.32 -5.88
C TYR A 644 -31.38 -1.85 -5.75
N ASP A 645 -30.60 -2.52 -6.59
CA ASP A 645 -30.52 -3.98 -6.59
C ASP A 645 -29.97 -4.50 -5.25
N VAL A 646 -30.60 -5.55 -4.72
CA VAL A 646 -30.11 -6.30 -3.55
C VAL A 646 -29.95 -7.76 -3.92
N THR A 647 -28.72 -8.21 -4.11
CA THR A 647 -28.38 -9.59 -4.43
C THR A 647 -28.15 -10.39 -3.15
N ILE A 648 -29.02 -11.34 -2.90
CA ILE A 648 -29.01 -12.20 -1.72
C ILE A 648 -28.55 -13.59 -2.14
N ARG A 649 -27.42 -14.04 -1.61
CA ARG A 649 -26.92 -15.39 -1.83
C ARG A 649 -27.59 -16.37 -0.88
N LEU A 650 -28.13 -17.45 -1.42
CA LEU A 650 -28.65 -18.56 -0.63
C LEU A 650 -27.53 -19.21 0.20
N LEU A 651 -27.90 -20.00 1.19
CA LEU A 651 -26.95 -20.65 2.12
C LEU A 651 -25.82 -21.36 1.35
N ASP A 652 -24.57 -21.00 1.66
CA ASP A 652 -23.39 -21.48 0.97
C ASP A 652 -22.54 -22.47 1.76
N PRO A 653 -22.19 -22.25 3.06
CA PRO A 653 -21.29 -23.13 3.79
C PRO A 653 -21.90 -24.50 4.05
N PRO A 654 -21.06 -25.53 4.26
CA PRO A 654 -21.52 -26.86 4.68
C PRO A 654 -22.08 -26.80 6.10
N LEU A 655 -23.00 -27.74 6.39
CA LEU A 655 -23.71 -27.76 7.68
C LEU A 655 -22.79 -27.95 8.89
N HIS A 656 -21.63 -28.59 8.73
CA HIS A 656 -20.72 -28.81 9.85
C HIS A 656 -20.13 -27.49 10.44
N GLU A 657 -20.13 -26.38 9.70
CA GLU A 657 -19.68 -25.08 10.23
C GLU A 657 -20.59 -24.54 11.33
N PHE A 658 -21.85 -24.97 11.37
CA PHE A 658 -22.83 -24.53 12.37
C PHE A 658 -22.97 -25.44 13.57
N VAL A 659 -22.45 -26.68 13.49
CA VAL A 659 -22.57 -27.66 14.60
C VAL A 659 -21.56 -27.34 15.72
N PRO A 660 -21.91 -27.69 16.96
CA PRO A 660 -20.99 -27.50 18.07
C PRO A 660 -19.76 -28.42 17.95
N HIS A 661 -18.58 -27.88 18.14
CA HIS A 661 -17.31 -28.63 18.18
C HIS A 661 -16.88 -29.00 19.62
N GLN A 662 -17.41 -28.30 20.63
CA GLN A 662 -17.08 -28.52 22.02
C GLN A 662 -18.13 -29.40 22.70
N LEU A 663 -17.67 -30.31 23.57
CA LEU A 663 -18.54 -31.27 24.28
C LEU A 663 -19.60 -30.57 25.15
N GLU A 664 -19.28 -29.40 25.69
CA GLU A 664 -20.16 -28.62 26.55
C GLU A 664 -21.33 -28.06 25.75
N THR A 665 -21.08 -27.48 24.60
CA THR A 665 -22.13 -26.98 23.68
C THR A 665 -22.96 -28.12 23.10
N MET A 666 -22.38 -29.32 22.87
CA MET A 666 -23.15 -30.51 22.48
C MET A 666 -24.09 -30.98 23.60
N ARG A 667 -23.68 -30.88 24.88
CA ARG A 667 -24.55 -31.16 26.02
C ARG A 667 -25.71 -30.16 26.14
N GLU A 668 -25.44 -28.90 25.94
CA GLU A 668 -26.48 -27.86 25.93
C GLU A 668 -27.53 -28.17 24.84
N LEU A 669 -27.09 -28.47 23.63
CA LEU A 669 -27.96 -28.83 22.52
C LEU A 669 -28.78 -30.14 22.82
N ALA A 670 -28.16 -31.11 23.46
CA ALA A 670 -28.85 -32.35 23.93
C ALA A 670 -29.95 -32.00 24.91
N ASN A 671 -29.71 -31.15 25.89
CA ASN A 671 -30.71 -30.73 26.88
C ASN A 671 -31.83 -29.91 26.26
N GLU A 672 -31.54 -29.04 25.32
CA GLU A 672 -32.53 -28.18 24.65
C GLU A 672 -33.44 -28.98 23.69
N THR A 673 -32.91 -29.96 22.99
CA THR A 673 -33.63 -30.74 21.97
C THR A 673 -34.20 -32.06 22.50
N GLY A 674 -33.79 -32.51 23.67
CA GLY A 674 -34.16 -33.81 24.21
C GLY A 674 -33.50 -35.01 23.51
N MET A 675 -32.53 -34.79 22.63
CA MET A 675 -31.77 -35.84 21.96
C MET A 675 -30.68 -36.37 22.88
N ALA A 676 -30.32 -37.63 22.74
CA ALA A 676 -29.20 -38.23 23.48
C ALA A 676 -27.87 -37.61 23.02
N LEU A 677 -26.97 -37.23 23.92
CA LEU A 677 -25.68 -36.66 23.64
C LEU A 677 -24.87 -37.48 22.62
N ASP A 678 -24.90 -38.79 22.71
CA ASP A 678 -24.19 -39.71 21.81
C ASP A 678 -24.77 -39.66 20.38
N GLN A 679 -26.07 -39.43 20.21
CA GLN A 679 -26.67 -39.21 18.90
C GLN A 679 -26.17 -37.88 18.29
N ILE A 680 -26.12 -36.79 19.08
CA ILE A 680 -25.59 -35.50 18.63
C ILE A 680 -24.13 -35.62 18.21
N LYS A 681 -23.29 -36.29 19.02
CA LYS A 681 -21.90 -36.55 18.65
C LYS A 681 -21.78 -37.32 17.33
N GLN A 682 -22.62 -38.33 17.14
CA GLN A 682 -22.63 -39.12 15.91
C GLN A 682 -23.04 -38.30 14.70
N ILE A 683 -24.03 -37.42 14.83
CA ILE A 683 -24.46 -36.53 13.77
C ILE A 683 -23.32 -35.53 13.44
N CYS A 684 -22.77 -34.85 14.43
CA CYS A 684 -21.65 -33.93 14.26
C CYS A 684 -20.48 -34.62 13.55
N SER A 685 -20.10 -35.80 13.98
CA SER A 685 -19.02 -36.59 13.37
C SER A 685 -19.34 -37.01 11.92
N SER A 686 -20.61 -37.33 11.65
CA SER A 686 -21.03 -37.71 10.27
C SER A 686 -21.04 -36.56 9.28
N LEU A 687 -21.12 -35.33 9.79
CA LEU A 687 -21.09 -34.11 8.98
C LEU A 687 -19.66 -33.60 8.74
N GLU A 688 -18.67 -34.15 9.45
CA GLU A 688 -17.27 -33.75 9.29
C GLU A 688 -16.78 -34.15 7.89
N GLU A 689 -16.30 -33.15 7.15
CA GLU A 689 -15.79 -33.34 5.79
C GLU A 689 -14.28 -33.13 5.73
N PHE A 690 -13.56 -33.96 4.98
CA PHE A 690 -12.10 -33.83 4.78
C PHE A 690 -11.75 -32.57 3.97
N ASN A 691 -12.60 -32.19 3.00
CA ASN A 691 -12.47 -31.00 2.17
C ASN A 691 -13.80 -30.25 2.12
N PRO A 692 -14.13 -29.47 3.16
CA PRO A 692 -15.43 -28.79 3.27
C PRO A 692 -15.75 -27.90 2.07
N MET A 693 -14.73 -27.25 1.51
CA MET A 693 -14.87 -26.35 0.37
C MET A 693 -15.30 -27.07 -0.92
N LEU A 694 -15.00 -28.35 -1.05
CA LEU A 694 -15.35 -29.19 -2.19
C LEU A 694 -16.52 -30.14 -1.90
N GLY A 695 -17.10 -30.06 -0.70
CA GLY A 695 -18.06 -31.00 -0.17
C GLY A 695 -19.53 -30.66 -0.40
N HIS A 696 -20.37 -31.03 0.60
CA HIS A 696 -21.82 -30.86 0.58
C HIS A 696 -22.20 -29.46 1.06
N ARG A 697 -22.12 -28.49 0.17
CA ARG A 697 -22.41 -27.06 0.42
C ARG A 697 -23.13 -26.39 -0.77
N GLY A 698 -23.57 -25.17 -0.59
CA GLY A 698 -24.15 -24.32 -1.62
C GLY A 698 -25.39 -24.96 -2.26
N CYS A 699 -25.51 -24.93 -3.59
CA CYS A 699 -26.64 -25.51 -4.30
C CYS A 699 -26.76 -27.03 -4.14
N ARG A 700 -25.64 -27.73 -3.83
CA ARG A 700 -25.67 -29.17 -3.55
C ARG A 700 -26.53 -29.45 -2.34
N LEU A 701 -26.32 -28.64 -1.28
CA LEU A 701 -27.11 -28.69 -0.06
C LEU A 701 -28.59 -28.30 -0.33
N GLY A 702 -28.83 -27.20 -1.05
CA GLY A 702 -30.16 -26.73 -1.40
C GLY A 702 -30.94 -27.71 -2.31
N ASN A 703 -30.24 -28.54 -3.09
CA ASN A 703 -30.85 -29.54 -3.93
C ASN A 703 -31.20 -30.83 -3.16
N THR A 704 -30.43 -31.18 -2.13
CA THR A 704 -30.66 -32.36 -1.29
C THR A 704 -31.62 -32.06 -0.13
N TYR A 705 -31.63 -30.83 0.36
CA TYR A 705 -32.56 -30.33 1.39
C TYR A 705 -33.34 -29.13 0.90
N PRO A 706 -34.31 -29.32 -0.05
CA PRO A 706 -34.99 -28.22 -0.73
C PRO A 706 -35.78 -27.30 0.20
N GLU A 707 -36.15 -27.75 1.37
CA GLU A 707 -36.84 -26.96 2.39
C GLU A 707 -36.02 -25.79 2.90
N ILE A 708 -34.70 -25.86 2.85
CA ILE A 708 -33.80 -24.72 3.19
C ILE A 708 -33.97 -23.61 2.14
N THR A 709 -33.93 -23.95 0.87
CA THR A 709 -34.13 -22.99 -0.23
C THR A 709 -35.57 -22.43 -0.21
N GLU A 710 -36.58 -23.26 0.07
CA GLU A 710 -37.96 -22.80 0.23
C GLU A 710 -38.08 -21.76 1.33
N MET A 711 -37.49 -22.00 2.51
CA MET A 711 -37.55 -21.06 3.63
C MET A 711 -36.88 -19.73 3.26
N GLN A 712 -35.67 -19.76 2.69
CA GLN A 712 -34.97 -18.55 2.32
C GLN A 712 -35.68 -17.76 1.20
N ALA A 713 -36.14 -18.43 0.17
CA ALA A 713 -36.94 -17.81 -0.90
C ALA A 713 -38.21 -17.15 -0.34
N ARG A 714 -38.94 -17.84 0.54
CA ARG A 714 -40.13 -17.29 1.21
C ARG A 714 -39.76 -16.03 2.02
N ALA A 715 -38.69 -16.08 2.82
CA ALA A 715 -38.25 -14.94 3.61
C ALA A 715 -37.89 -13.71 2.74
N ILE A 716 -37.21 -13.92 1.60
CA ILE A 716 -36.85 -12.85 0.67
C ILE A 716 -38.07 -12.22 0.03
N ILE A 717 -38.98 -13.05 -0.50
CA ILE A 717 -40.17 -12.58 -1.20
C ILE A 717 -41.16 -11.90 -0.23
N GLU A 718 -41.39 -12.46 0.96
CA GLU A 718 -42.20 -11.81 1.98
C GLU A 718 -41.63 -10.48 2.44
N ALA A 719 -40.32 -10.40 2.66
CA ALA A 719 -39.63 -9.16 3.01
C ALA A 719 -39.81 -8.10 1.91
N ALA A 720 -39.61 -8.48 0.65
CA ALA A 720 -39.79 -7.59 -0.48
C ALA A 720 -41.22 -7.05 -0.59
N LEU A 721 -42.24 -7.90 -0.40
CA LEU A 721 -43.64 -7.48 -0.38
C LEU A 721 -43.96 -6.55 0.79
N ASN A 722 -43.43 -6.85 1.99
CA ASN A 722 -43.66 -6.03 3.18
C ASN A 722 -43.10 -4.60 3.00
N VAL A 723 -41.90 -4.48 2.47
CA VAL A 723 -41.30 -3.14 2.27
C VAL A 723 -41.88 -2.40 1.07
N LYS A 724 -42.28 -3.13 0.01
CA LYS A 724 -43.01 -2.57 -1.13
C LYS A 724 -44.35 -1.96 -0.66
N ALA A 725 -45.06 -2.63 0.24
CA ALA A 725 -46.30 -2.12 0.82
C ALA A 725 -46.10 -0.82 1.62
N ARG A 726 -44.87 -0.55 2.08
CA ARG A 726 -44.48 0.71 2.75
C ARG A 726 -43.99 1.80 1.79
N GLY A 727 -44.07 1.55 0.47
CA GLY A 727 -43.71 2.51 -0.57
C GLY A 727 -42.22 2.53 -0.96
N ILE A 728 -41.48 1.51 -0.57
CA ILE A 728 -40.07 1.34 -0.93
C ILE A 728 -39.95 0.66 -2.29
N ASP A 729 -39.08 1.16 -3.15
CA ASP A 729 -38.78 0.58 -4.46
C ASP A 729 -37.75 -0.55 -4.30
N VAL A 730 -38.21 -1.81 -4.42
CA VAL A 730 -37.42 -3.00 -4.13
C VAL A 730 -37.03 -3.77 -5.38
N HIS A 731 -35.74 -4.16 -5.46
CA HIS A 731 -35.18 -4.92 -6.56
C HIS A 731 -34.44 -6.19 -6.05
N PRO A 732 -35.18 -7.24 -5.64
CA PRO A 732 -34.56 -8.47 -5.12
C PRO A 732 -33.90 -9.27 -6.23
N LYS A 733 -32.67 -9.72 -5.98
CA LYS A 733 -31.92 -10.66 -6.81
C LYS A 733 -31.52 -11.85 -5.94
N ILE A 734 -31.91 -13.05 -6.34
CA ILE A 734 -31.63 -14.29 -5.60
C ILE A 734 -30.51 -15.02 -6.32
N MET A 735 -29.41 -15.24 -5.62
CA MET A 735 -28.20 -15.83 -6.18
C MET A 735 -27.96 -17.24 -5.64
N VAL A 736 -27.86 -18.20 -6.54
CA VAL A 736 -27.58 -19.60 -6.22
C VAL A 736 -26.07 -19.83 -6.22
N PRO A 737 -25.45 -20.23 -5.09
CA PRO A 737 -24.01 -20.46 -5.00
C PRO A 737 -23.58 -21.81 -5.56
N LEU A 738 -22.33 -21.94 -5.94
CA LEU A 738 -21.60 -23.19 -6.24
C LEU A 738 -22.16 -24.02 -7.39
N VAL A 739 -22.86 -23.39 -8.33
CA VAL A 739 -23.43 -24.07 -9.51
C VAL A 739 -22.31 -24.58 -10.43
N GLY A 740 -22.35 -25.84 -10.78
CA GLY A 740 -21.45 -26.47 -11.72
C GLY A 740 -22.12 -26.99 -12.99
N VAL A 741 -23.42 -27.26 -12.95
CA VAL A 741 -24.23 -27.76 -14.09
C VAL A 741 -25.56 -27.04 -14.16
N LYS A 742 -26.13 -26.96 -15.37
CA LYS A 742 -27.41 -26.30 -15.63
C LYS A 742 -28.57 -26.85 -14.78
N GLU A 743 -28.64 -28.16 -14.56
CA GLU A 743 -29.69 -28.83 -13.80
C GLU A 743 -29.72 -28.42 -12.33
N GLU A 744 -28.56 -28.09 -11.76
CA GLU A 744 -28.48 -27.58 -10.37
C GLU A 744 -29.21 -26.24 -10.21
N ILE A 745 -28.90 -25.26 -11.07
CA ILE A 745 -29.59 -23.97 -11.02
C ILE A 745 -31.06 -24.09 -11.45
N LYS A 746 -31.36 -24.94 -12.43
CA LYS A 746 -32.76 -25.16 -12.87
C LYS A 746 -33.61 -25.65 -11.71
N ARG A 747 -33.15 -26.66 -10.96
CA ARG A 747 -33.88 -27.20 -9.81
C ARG A 747 -34.06 -26.14 -8.71
N GLN A 748 -33.05 -25.35 -8.42
CA GLN A 748 -33.13 -24.26 -7.46
C GLN A 748 -34.12 -23.17 -7.93
N ALA A 749 -34.07 -22.79 -9.20
CA ALA A 749 -35.00 -21.82 -9.77
C ALA A 749 -36.46 -22.31 -9.72
N ASP A 750 -36.68 -23.59 -9.97
CA ASP A 750 -38.04 -24.19 -9.88
C ASP A 750 -38.55 -24.11 -8.42
N ILE A 751 -37.73 -24.40 -7.41
CA ILE A 751 -38.06 -24.26 -5.99
C ILE A 751 -38.40 -22.81 -5.65
N ILE A 752 -37.55 -21.87 -6.03
CA ILE A 752 -37.72 -20.44 -5.77
C ILE A 752 -39.01 -19.91 -6.41
N ASN A 753 -39.23 -20.22 -7.68
CA ASN A 753 -40.40 -19.76 -8.43
C ASN A 753 -41.72 -20.34 -7.86
N ASN A 754 -41.73 -21.62 -7.49
CA ASN A 754 -42.87 -22.23 -6.84
C ASN A 754 -43.21 -21.61 -5.50
N THR A 755 -42.15 -21.34 -4.67
CA THR A 755 -42.31 -20.66 -3.39
C THR A 755 -42.81 -19.23 -3.56
N ALA A 756 -42.25 -18.48 -4.50
CA ALA A 756 -42.70 -17.12 -4.79
C ALA A 756 -44.16 -17.08 -5.23
N LYS A 757 -44.57 -18.02 -6.12
CA LYS A 757 -45.97 -18.16 -6.55
C LYS A 757 -46.89 -18.39 -5.37
N GLN A 758 -46.56 -19.29 -4.47
CA GLN A 758 -47.36 -19.54 -3.26
C GLN A 758 -47.51 -18.30 -2.40
N VAL A 759 -46.41 -17.57 -2.15
CA VAL A 759 -46.45 -16.33 -1.36
C VAL A 759 -47.29 -15.26 -2.05
N PHE A 760 -47.24 -15.13 -3.37
CA PHE A 760 -48.06 -14.18 -4.13
C PHE A 760 -49.54 -14.50 -4.03
N GLU A 761 -49.90 -15.79 -4.12
CA GLU A 761 -51.29 -16.24 -3.94
C GLU A 761 -51.77 -15.98 -2.51
N GLU A 762 -50.97 -16.28 -1.50
CA GLU A 762 -51.30 -16.05 -0.08
C GLU A 762 -51.49 -14.57 0.27
N ARG A 763 -50.67 -13.69 -0.34
CA ARG A 763 -50.62 -12.26 -0.02
C ARG A 763 -51.47 -11.39 -0.95
N GLY A 764 -51.93 -11.93 -2.09
CA GLY A 764 -52.66 -11.17 -3.11
C GLY A 764 -51.85 -10.02 -3.72
N ALA A 765 -50.51 -10.09 -3.68
CA ALA A 765 -49.56 -9.08 -4.17
C ALA A 765 -48.37 -9.74 -4.82
N THR A 766 -47.72 -9.03 -5.72
CA THR A 766 -46.54 -9.51 -6.46
C THR A 766 -45.37 -8.53 -6.39
N VAL A 767 -44.16 -9.04 -6.55
CA VAL A 767 -42.96 -8.27 -6.73
C VAL A 767 -42.10 -8.90 -7.82
N ALA A 768 -41.45 -8.10 -8.64
CA ALA A 768 -40.48 -8.57 -9.62
C ALA A 768 -39.20 -9.01 -8.89
N TYR A 769 -38.59 -10.09 -9.31
CA TYR A 769 -37.32 -10.58 -8.81
C TYR A 769 -36.51 -11.24 -9.93
N LYS A 770 -35.24 -11.43 -9.71
CA LYS A 770 -34.35 -12.14 -10.65
C LYS A 770 -33.65 -13.30 -9.93
N ILE A 771 -33.41 -14.38 -10.70
CA ILE A 771 -32.67 -15.54 -10.21
C ILE A 771 -31.38 -15.64 -11.03
N GLY A 772 -30.24 -15.60 -10.36
CA GLY A 772 -28.94 -15.75 -11.00
C GLY A 772 -28.03 -16.71 -10.24
N THR A 773 -26.83 -16.80 -10.67
CA THR A 773 -25.85 -17.70 -10.05
C THR A 773 -24.50 -17.04 -9.82
N MET A 774 -23.80 -17.54 -8.79
CA MET A 774 -22.40 -17.32 -8.63
C MET A 774 -21.61 -18.24 -9.57
N ILE A 775 -20.75 -17.68 -10.41
CA ILE A 775 -19.79 -18.44 -11.22
C ILE A 775 -18.50 -18.51 -10.43
N GLU A 776 -18.26 -19.61 -9.79
CA GLU A 776 -17.13 -19.81 -8.88
C GLU A 776 -16.48 -21.18 -8.98
N VAL A 777 -17.11 -22.09 -9.70
CA VAL A 777 -16.56 -23.39 -10.09
C VAL A 777 -16.00 -23.24 -11.52
N PRO A 778 -14.75 -23.60 -11.80
CA PRO A 778 -14.18 -23.49 -13.15
C PRO A 778 -15.06 -24.12 -14.24
N ARG A 779 -15.70 -25.25 -13.97
CA ARG A 779 -16.62 -25.91 -14.88
C ARG A 779 -17.79 -24.99 -15.27
N ALA A 780 -18.32 -24.20 -14.33
CA ALA A 780 -19.42 -23.28 -14.60
C ALA A 780 -19.04 -22.21 -15.63
N ALA A 781 -17.82 -21.69 -15.57
CA ALA A 781 -17.31 -20.75 -16.56
C ALA A 781 -17.20 -21.37 -17.95
N LEU A 782 -16.82 -22.66 -18.04
CA LEU A 782 -16.67 -23.41 -19.31
C LEU A 782 -18.02 -23.74 -19.98
N VAL A 783 -19.11 -23.82 -19.20
CA VAL A 783 -20.47 -24.14 -19.70
C VAL A 783 -21.45 -22.98 -19.40
N ALA A 784 -20.95 -21.78 -19.32
CA ALA A 784 -21.73 -20.59 -18.95
C ALA A 784 -22.88 -20.31 -19.93
N ASN A 785 -22.74 -20.67 -21.19
CA ASN A 785 -23.83 -20.60 -22.18
C ASN A 785 -25.04 -21.46 -21.80
N GLU A 786 -24.84 -22.67 -21.25
CA GLU A 786 -25.93 -23.55 -20.80
C GLU A 786 -26.59 -22.99 -19.53
N ILE A 787 -25.77 -22.50 -18.57
CA ILE A 787 -26.23 -21.92 -17.31
C ILE A 787 -27.06 -20.65 -17.58
N ALA A 788 -26.66 -19.84 -18.56
CA ALA A 788 -27.35 -18.60 -18.92
C ALA A 788 -28.74 -18.82 -19.52
N GLU A 789 -29.09 -20.04 -19.94
CA GLU A 789 -30.49 -20.35 -20.35
C GLU A 789 -31.45 -20.20 -19.16
N ILE A 790 -30.97 -20.41 -17.93
CA ILE A 790 -31.78 -20.33 -16.72
C ILE A 790 -31.50 -19.04 -15.94
N ALA A 791 -30.21 -18.66 -15.77
CA ALA A 791 -29.81 -17.53 -14.97
C ALA A 791 -30.15 -16.17 -15.62
N ASP A 792 -30.68 -15.25 -14.83
CA ASP A 792 -30.92 -13.86 -15.22
C ASP A 792 -29.68 -12.96 -15.07
N PHE A 793 -28.71 -13.38 -14.26
CA PHE A 793 -27.45 -12.67 -14.05
C PHE A 793 -26.34 -13.63 -13.59
N PHE A 794 -25.09 -13.23 -13.81
CA PHE A 794 -23.90 -13.89 -13.26
C PHE A 794 -23.18 -12.97 -12.30
N SER A 795 -22.65 -13.56 -11.23
CA SER A 795 -21.67 -12.93 -10.35
C SER A 795 -20.49 -13.86 -10.16
N PHE A 796 -19.30 -13.44 -10.55
CA PHE A 796 -18.11 -14.26 -10.35
C PHE A 796 -17.69 -14.22 -8.87
N GLY A 797 -17.72 -15.38 -8.21
CA GLY A 797 -17.18 -15.60 -6.87
C GLY A 797 -15.68 -15.87 -6.98
N THR A 798 -14.89 -14.80 -7.16
CA THR A 798 -13.48 -14.92 -7.51
C THR A 798 -12.60 -15.55 -6.43
N ASN A 799 -13.03 -15.57 -5.17
CA ASN A 799 -12.32 -16.27 -4.11
C ASN A 799 -12.29 -17.78 -4.35
N ASP A 800 -13.47 -18.39 -4.50
CA ASP A 800 -13.61 -19.84 -4.78
C ASP A 800 -13.10 -20.19 -6.17
N LEU A 801 -13.34 -19.34 -7.16
CA LEU A 801 -12.83 -19.55 -8.53
C LEU A 801 -11.31 -19.59 -8.55
N THR A 802 -10.64 -18.70 -7.80
CA THR A 802 -9.17 -18.69 -7.62
C THR A 802 -8.70 -19.96 -6.91
N GLN A 803 -9.36 -20.30 -5.80
CA GLN A 803 -9.04 -21.49 -5.01
C GLN A 803 -9.06 -22.76 -5.86
N MET A 804 -10.12 -22.95 -6.64
CA MET A 804 -10.30 -24.15 -7.46
C MET A 804 -9.41 -24.15 -8.72
N THR A 805 -9.10 -22.99 -9.28
CA THR A 805 -8.24 -22.87 -10.47
C THR A 805 -6.77 -23.15 -10.12
N PHE A 806 -6.27 -22.60 -9.00
CA PHE A 806 -4.92 -22.89 -8.51
C PHE A 806 -4.81 -24.24 -7.79
N GLY A 807 -5.90 -24.80 -7.30
CA GLY A 807 -5.88 -25.94 -6.39
C GLY A 807 -5.29 -25.58 -5.02
N TYR A 808 -5.42 -24.32 -4.58
CA TYR A 808 -4.96 -23.84 -3.28
C TYR A 808 -6.14 -23.76 -2.31
N SER A 809 -5.95 -24.25 -1.08
CA SER A 809 -6.86 -23.92 0.03
C SER A 809 -6.56 -22.48 0.47
N ARG A 810 -7.57 -21.62 0.50
CA ARG A 810 -7.43 -20.22 0.95
C ARG A 810 -6.89 -20.14 2.39
N ASP A 811 -7.30 -21.07 3.25
CA ASP A 811 -6.92 -21.10 4.66
C ASP A 811 -5.51 -21.67 4.88
N ASP A 812 -5.06 -22.59 4.01
CA ASP A 812 -3.74 -23.22 4.12
C ASP A 812 -2.66 -22.54 3.28
N ALA A 813 -3.01 -21.89 2.19
CA ALA A 813 -2.07 -21.26 1.26
C ALA A 813 -1.15 -20.20 1.91
N PRO A 814 -1.56 -19.43 2.94
CA PRO A 814 -0.67 -18.48 3.61
C PRO A 814 0.61 -19.10 4.16
N LYS A 815 0.62 -20.41 4.46
CA LYS A 815 1.78 -21.15 4.95
C LYS A 815 2.94 -21.19 3.96
N PHE A 816 2.68 -21.11 2.65
CA PHE A 816 3.70 -21.17 1.60
C PHE A 816 3.71 -19.97 0.63
N LEU A 817 2.62 -19.22 0.52
CA LEU A 817 2.52 -18.09 -0.43
C LEU A 817 3.57 -17.00 -0.18
N GLY A 818 3.91 -16.76 1.10
CA GLY A 818 4.99 -15.83 1.45
C GLY A 818 6.32 -16.23 0.83
N GLN A 819 6.66 -17.50 0.91
CA GLN A 819 7.89 -18.05 0.34
C GLN A 819 7.85 -18.08 -1.20
N TYR A 820 6.69 -18.37 -1.81
CA TYR A 820 6.49 -18.33 -3.26
C TYR A 820 6.72 -16.94 -3.84
N LYS A 821 6.29 -15.89 -3.13
CA LYS A 821 6.57 -14.50 -3.50
C LYS A 821 8.06 -14.17 -3.39
N GLN A 822 8.73 -14.60 -2.30
CA GLN A 822 10.17 -14.40 -2.13
C GLN A 822 11.01 -15.10 -3.20
N LEU A 823 10.58 -16.29 -3.64
CA LEU A 823 11.23 -17.06 -4.69
C LEU A 823 10.88 -16.55 -6.11
N GLY A 824 10.00 -15.56 -6.23
CA GLY A 824 9.54 -15.05 -7.52
C GLY A 824 8.64 -16.01 -8.32
N ILE A 825 8.13 -17.08 -7.70
CA ILE A 825 7.20 -18.05 -8.34
C ILE A 825 5.84 -17.38 -8.59
N LEU A 826 5.36 -16.63 -7.63
CA LEU A 826 4.19 -15.78 -7.75
C LEU A 826 4.57 -14.32 -7.55
N LYS A 827 4.08 -13.46 -8.43
CA LYS A 827 4.27 -12.02 -8.33
C LYS A 827 3.45 -11.42 -7.17
N ASN A 828 2.20 -11.86 -7.05
CA ASN A 828 1.24 -11.37 -6.07
C ASN A 828 0.54 -12.57 -5.40
N ASP A 829 -0.11 -12.29 -4.28
CA ASP A 829 -1.07 -13.23 -3.69
C ASP A 829 -2.31 -13.29 -4.60
N PRO A 830 -2.67 -14.46 -5.17
CA PRO A 830 -3.79 -14.56 -6.09
C PRO A 830 -5.16 -14.39 -5.40
N PHE A 831 -5.21 -14.42 -4.06
CA PHE A 831 -6.41 -14.11 -3.30
C PHE A 831 -6.60 -12.62 -2.99
N GLU A 832 -5.53 -11.82 -3.13
CA GLU A 832 -5.59 -10.36 -3.00
C GLU A 832 -5.76 -9.67 -4.35
N ILE A 833 -4.96 -10.07 -5.35
CA ILE A 833 -4.95 -9.51 -6.70
C ILE A 833 -5.34 -10.59 -7.69
N LEU A 834 -6.36 -10.33 -8.50
CA LEU A 834 -6.86 -11.30 -9.46
C LEU A 834 -5.76 -11.79 -10.42
N ASP A 835 -5.58 -13.09 -10.51
CA ASP A 835 -4.75 -13.71 -11.53
C ASP A 835 -5.40 -13.55 -12.91
N GLN A 836 -4.94 -12.54 -13.64
CA GLN A 836 -5.52 -12.19 -14.94
C GLN A 836 -5.18 -13.22 -16.02
N SER A 837 -4.08 -13.98 -15.86
CA SER A 837 -3.59 -14.94 -16.84
C SER A 837 -4.30 -16.30 -16.79
N GLY A 838 -4.74 -16.74 -15.63
CA GLY A 838 -5.47 -18.00 -15.44
C GLY A 838 -6.93 -17.77 -15.08
N VAL A 839 -7.20 -17.30 -13.85
CA VAL A 839 -8.57 -17.04 -13.38
C VAL A 839 -9.29 -16.01 -14.25
N GLY A 840 -8.56 -14.96 -14.67
CA GLY A 840 -9.10 -13.94 -15.57
C GLY A 840 -9.57 -14.46 -16.93
N GLN A 841 -8.92 -15.52 -17.46
CA GLN A 841 -9.42 -16.18 -18.68
C GLN A 841 -10.77 -16.86 -18.45
N LEU A 842 -10.99 -17.45 -17.28
CA LEU A 842 -12.28 -18.06 -16.94
C LEU A 842 -13.36 -16.98 -16.78
N VAL A 843 -13.04 -15.84 -16.16
CA VAL A 843 -13.96 -14.70 -16.08
C VAL A 843 -14.34 -14.19 -17.45
N LYS A 844 -13.37 -14.01 -18.35
CA LYS A 844 -13.61 -13.63 -19.76
C LYS A 844 -14.48 -14.64 -20.47
N MET A 845 -14.10 -15.89 -20.43
CA MET A 845 -14.81 -16.99 -21.11
C MET A 845 -16.25 -17.12 -20.60
N GLY A 846 -16.45 -17.11 -19.27
CA GLY A 846 -17.79 -17.20 -18.68
C GLY A 846 -18.69 -16.02 -19.07
N THR A 847 -18.10 -14.81 -19.17
CA THR A 847 -18.82 -13.62 -19.63
C THR A 847 -19.23 -13.74 -21.11
N GLU A 848 -18.29 -14.08 -21.98
CA GLU A 848 -18.54 -14.21 -23.42
C GLU A 848 -19.54 -15.33 -23.75
N LEU A 849 -19.38 -16.51 -23.13
CA LEU A 849 -20.31 -17.64 -23.30
C LEU A 849 -21.71 -17.32 -22.74
N GLY A 850 -21.79 -16.69 -21.57
CA GLY A 850 -23.07 -16.29 -20.98
C GLY A 850 -23.82 -15.32 -21.89
N ARG A 851 -23.14 -14.30 -22.40
CA ARG A 851 -23.69 -13.30 -23.31
C ARG A 851 -23.96 -13.85 -24.73
N SER A 852 -23.35 -14.94 -25.13
CA SER A 852 -23.73 -15.63 -26.37
C SER A 852 -25.11 -16.23 -26.33
N THR A 853 -25.59 -16.56 -25.12
CA THR A 853 -26.98 -17.05 -24.91
C THR A 853 -27.97 -15.92 -24.60
N LYS A 854 -27.58 -14.97 -23.71
CA LYS A 854 -28.33 -13.77 -23.37
C LYS A 854 -27.45 -12.54 -23.59
N ALA A 855 -27.68 -11.81 -24.69
CA ALA A 855 -26.82 -10.66 -25.06
C ALA A 855 -26.79 -9.53 -23.99
N ASP A 856 -27.89 -9.38 -23.23
CA ASP A 856 -28.08 -8.41 -22.17
C ASP A 856 -27.86 -9.01 -20.77
N LEU A 857 -27.21 -10.17 -20.67
CA LEU A 857 -26.89 -10.81 -19.39
C LEU A 857 -26.07 -9.88 -18.50
N ASN A 858 -26.61 -9.56 -17.33
CA ASN A 858 -25.91 -8.75 -16.33
C ASN A 858 -24.82 -9.58 -15.65
N VAL A 859 -23.57 -9.12 -15.71
CA VAL A 859 -22.40 -9.84 -15.25
C VAL A 859 -21.54 -8.94 -14.35
N GLY A 860 -21.20 -9.43 -13.18
CA GLY A 860 -20.29 -8.75 -12.26
C GLY A 860 -19.42 -9.70 -11.47
N ILE A 861 -18.64 -9.14 -10.53
CA ILE A 861 -17.86 -9.92 -9.56
C ILE A 861 -18.20 -9.49 -8.13
N CYS A 862 -18.05 -10.40 -7.19
CA CYS A 862 -18.30 -10.15 -5.77
C CYS A 862 -17.25 -10.71 -4.80
N GLY A 863 -16.15 -11.28 -5.29
CA GLY A 863 -15.01 -11.68 -4.48
C GLY A 863 -14.22 -10.50 -3.94
N GLU A 864 -13.19 -10.77 -3.13
CA GLU A 864 -12.30 -9.72 -2.57
C GLU A 864 -11.67 -8.84 -3.65
N HIS A 865 -11.44 -9.38 -4.83
CA HIS A 865 -10.89 -8.69 -5.99
C HIS A 865 -11.76 -7.51 -6.50
N GLY A 866 -13.06 -7.50 -6.15
CA GLY A 866 -13.99 -6.42 -6.52
C GLY A 866 -13.64 -5.04 -5.94
N GLY A 867 -12.79 -5.01 -4.92
CA GLY A 867 -12.26 -3.76 -4.30
C GLY A 867 -10.79 -3.50 -4.60
N GLU A 868 -10.12 -4.36 -5.37
CA GLU A 868 -8.70 -4.20 -5.71
C GLU A 868 -8.54 -3.47 -7.06
N PRO A 869 -7.79 -2.35 -7.10
CA PRO A 869 -7.77 -1.45 -8.26
C PRO A 869 -7.42 -2.08 -9.60
N SER A 870 -6.39 -2.95 -9.66
CA SER A 870 -5.97 -3.58 -10.93
C SER A 870 -6.98 -4.61 -11.40
N SER A 871 -7.61 -5.31 -10.49
CA SER A 871 -8.69 -6.26 -10.74
C SER A 871 -9.96 -5.54 -11.24
N VAL A 872 -10.30 -4.39 -10.64
CA VAL A 872 -11.41 -3.53 -11.10
C VAL A 872 -11.17 -3.03 -12.53
N LYS A 873 -9.97 -2.56 -12.84
CA LYS A 873 -9.61 -2.14 -14.20
C LYS A 873 -9.67 -3.30 -15.20
N PHE A 874 -9.27 -4.49 -14.80
CA PHE A 874 -9.41 -5.69 -15.62
C PHE A 874 -10.87 -6.01 -15.92
N CYS A 875 -11.76 -5.95 -14.93
CA CYS A 875 -13.19 -6.15 -15.10
C CYS A 875 -13.81 -5.11 -16.05
N ALA A 876 -13.38 -3.86 -15.95
CA ALA A 876 -13.82 -2.80 -16.86
C ALA A 876 -13.44 -3.11 -18.32
N LYS A 877 -12.20 -3.57 -18.56
CA LYS A 877 -11.74 -4.00 -19.91
C LYS A 877 -12.55 -5.17 -20.49
N LEU A 878 -13.07 -6.04 -19.62
CA LEU A 878 -13.98 -7.13 -20.03
C LEU A 878 -15.43 -6.67 -20.20
N ASN A 879 -15.73 -5.38 -20.03
CA ASN A 879 -17.08 -4.81 -20.05
C ASN A 879 -18.04 -5.49 -19.08
N LEU A 880 -17.60 -5.80 -17.86
CA LEU A 880 -18.50 -6.23 -16.81
C LEU A 880 -19.44 -5.08 -16.40
N ASP A 881 -20.66 -5.41 -15.99
CA ASP A 881 -21.66 -4.41 -15.61
C ASP A 881 -21.39 -3.81 -14.24
N TYR A 882 -20.82 -4.61 -13.33
CA TYR A 882 -20.49 -4.13 -11.99
C TYR A 882 -19.34 -4.91 -11.34
N VAL A 883 -18.73 -4.28 -10.35
CA VAL A 883 -17.92 -4.91 -9.31
C VAL A 883 -18.57 -4.71 -7.95
N SER A 884 -18.41 -5.67 -7.04
CA SER A 884 -18.96 -5.59 -5.69
C SER A 884 -17.86 -5.82 -4.67
N CYS A 885 -17.78 -4.97 -3.66
CA CYS A 885 -16.71 -4.98 -2.66
C CYS A 885 -17.24 -4.58 -1.27
N SER A 886 -16.41 -4.75 -0.24
CA SER A 886 -16.76 -4.30 1.10
C SER A 886 -17.02 -2.78 1.13
N PRO A 887 -17.83 -2.27 2.09
CA PRO A 887 -18.28 -0.88 2.12
C PRO A 887 -17.13 0.15 2.02
N TYR A 888 -16.04 -0.05 2.76
CA TYR A 888 -14.90 0.85 2.77
C TYR A 888 -14.03 0.79 1.50
N ARG A 889 -14.20 -0.23 0.68
CA ARG A 889 -13.54 -0.34 -0.64
C ARG A 889 -14.32 0.34 -1.77
N VAL A 890 -15.57 0.71 -1.54
CA VAL A 890 -16.43 1.34 -2.57
C VAL A 890 -15.79 2.60 -3.17
N PRO A 891 -15.25 3.57 -2.40
CA PRO A 891 -14.60 4.75 -2.99
C PRO A 891 -13.39 4.40 -3.86
N ILE A 892 -12.59 3.42 -3.43
CA ILE A 892 -11.41 2.94 -4.14
C ILE A 892 -11.81 2.31 -5.48
N ALA A 893 -12.82 1.43 -5.46
CA ALA A 893 -13.34 0.78 -6.66
C ALA A 893 -13.96 1.80 -7.64
N ARG A 894 -14.65 2.83 -7.14
CA ARG A 894 -15.21 3.92 -7.98
C ARG A 894 -14.11 4.69 -8.71
N VAL A 895 -13.04 5.05 -8.02
CA VAL A 895 -11.90 5.73 -8.64
C VAL A 895 -11.20 4.81 -9.64
N ALA A 896 -10.97 3.54 -9.31
CA ALA A 896 -10.34 2.58 -10.22
C ALA A 896 -11.18 2.36 -11.50
N ALA A 897 -12.51 2.26 -11.36
CA ALA A 897 -13.42 2.14 -12.49
C ALA A 897 -13.42 3.40 -13.37
N ALA A 898 -13.37 4.59 -12.76
CA ALA A 898 -13.26 5.85 -13.48
C ALA A 898 -11.91 5.98 -14.20
N GLN A 899 -10.82 5.55 -13.56
CA GLN A 899 -9.50 5.50 -14.19
C GLN A 899 -9.49 4.62 -15.42
N ALA A 900 -10.05 3.42 -15.34
CA ALA A 900 -10.19 2.53 -16.50
C ALA A 900 -10.91 3.22 -17.67
N ALA A 901 -11.97 3.98 -17.39
CA ALA A 901 -12.75 4.69 -18.40
C ALA A 901 -12.04 5.91 -19.02
N VAL A 902 -11.10 6.55 -18.32
CA VAL A 902 -10.34 7.70 -18.85
C VAL A 902 -8.98 7.31 -19.42
N GLU A 903 -8.50 6.11 -19.18
CA GLU A 903 -7.29 5.54 -19.76
C GLU A 903 -7.53 4.92 -21.14
N GLU A 904 -8.78 4.53 -21.46
CA GLU A 904 -9.24 4.16 -22.83
C GLU A 904 -9.24 5.36 -23.77
#